data_780a23fde683678626fe71c1f936c460
#
_entry.id   780a23fde683678626fe71c1f936c460
#
_cell.length_a   1.000
_cell.length_b   1.000
_cell.length_c   1.000
_cell.angle_alpha   90.00
_cell.angle_beta   90.00
_cell.angle_gamma   90.00
#
_symmetry.space_group_name_H-M   'P 1'
#
loop_
_entity.id
_entity.type
_entity.pdbx_description
1 polymer ?
#
loop_
_entity_poly.entity_id
_entity_poly.type
_entity_poly.pdbx_seq_one_letter_code
_entity_poly.pdbx_strand_id
1 'polypeptide(L)'
;MSEISRAVLFGKLDTLLFTSLESATAFCKLRGNPYVELVHWLHQLMQQQDGDLQQVIRHFALDEQQLTRDIVAALDALPRGASSVSDLSEHIDSAVERAWVYGSLKFGVSRIRGGHLLIGILKTWNLANVLKSISAQFTRLNVEVLIEQFDAICASSKESQQATAAADAPAGAVPAAQGTLAQYGQDLTARAREGKIDPVVGRDEEIRQMVDILMRRRQNNPLLTGEAGVGKTAVVEGLALRIADGDVPEPLQNVQLWLLDIGMLQAGAGMKGEFEARLQALINEVHSSATPIILFIDEIHTLIGAGGQQGTGDAANLLKPALARGQLRTIGATTWAEYKKYIEKDPALTRRFQTVQVHEPDEAKAVLMLRSTVSPLETHHQVLLLDEAVSAAVKLSHRYIPARQLPDKAVALLDTACARVAVSQSAPPAQLEDCLRHLAALDVELEIAEREARVGAGDPARVATLTDERDAYESKREALARRWEEERTRVQEIIRLRAALFAAGDEDTAELRSQLAEQQQALHTLQGDEPLLFAAVDENVVAAVVSDWTGIPLGRMVKNEIDAVLNLADTLNQRVIGQRHGLDLIARRVKTSRAKLDDPNKPIGVFMLCGPSGVGKTETALALAESLYGGEQNVITINMSEFQEAHTVSTLKGAPPGYVGYGEGGVLTEAVRRRPYSVVLLDEIEKAHPDVHEIFFQVFDKGWMEDGEGRHIDFRNTIIILTSNVGTDLIAAMCADPDLMPEPDALSGALRQPLLEVFPPALLGRLLVVPYYPLSDEMLGQIVRLQLGRIQRRLEENHNIISEFDDSVVQQIVQRCTEVESGGRMVDAILTNTLLPQMSQILLTASRSDEQYRRLHVTCEQGEFHCQFAA
;
A
#
# COMPACT_ATOMS: atom_id res chain seq x y z
N MET A 1 49.15 -8.80 -22.32
CA MET A 1 48.48 -7.50 -22.64
C MET A 1 47.12 -7.59 -22.06
N SER A 2 46.74 -6.72 -21.15
CA SER A 2 45.37 -6.69 -20.62
C SER A 2 44.39 -6.30 -21.74
N GLU A 3 43.47 -7.18 -22.08
CA GLU A 3 42.40 -6.90 -23.02
C GLU A 3 41.61 -5.67 -22.55
N ILE A 4 41.25 -4.78 -23.47
CA ILE A 4 40.42 -3.62 -23.16
C ILE A 4 39.04 -4.15 -22.75
N SER A 5 38.57 -3.79 -21.57
CA SER A 5 37.26 -4.22 -21.08
C SER A 5 36.16 -3.75 -22.03
N ARG A 6 35.24 -4.67 -22.38
CA ARG A 6 34.09 -4.44 -23.26
C ARG A 6 33.27 -3.23 -22.77
N ALA A 7 33.06 -3.09 -21.46
CA ALA A 7 32.33 -1.97 -20.86
C ALA A 7 32.99 -0.62 -21.14
N VAL A 8 34.31 -0.52 -21.08
CA VAL A 8 35.04 0.71 -21.40
C VAL A 8 34.89 1.06 -22.88
N LEU A 9 34.93 0.06 -23.76
CA LEU A 9 34.84 0.25 -25.21
C LEU A 9 33.43 0.68 -25.62
N PHE A 10 32.37 0.02 -25.12
CA PHE A 10 31.00 0.37 -25.41
C PHE A 10 30.56 1.69 -24.75
N GLY A 11 31.14 2.07 -23.64
CA GLY A 11 31.00 3.39 -23.02
C GLY A 11 31.51 4.55 -23.88
N LYS A 12 32.24 4.26 -24.97
CA LYS A 12 32.68 5.27 -25.97
C LYS A 12 31.67 5.53 -27.07
N LEU A 13 30.60 4.73 -27.16
CA LEU A 13 29.50 5.00 -28.10
C LEU A 13 28.79 6.30 -27.71
N ASP A 14 28.27 7.02 -28.70
CA ASP A 14 27.38 8.12 -28.42
C ASP A 14 26.00 7.60 -27.97
N THR A 15 25.17 8.50 -27.51
CA THR A 15 23.85 8.12 -26.96
C THR A 15 22.96 7.43 -28.00
N LEU A 16 23.00 7.88 -29.24
CA LEU A 16 22.17 7.31 -30.32
C LEU A 16 22.62 5.90 -30.72
N LEU A 17 23.94 5.70 -30.82
CA LEU A 17 24.51 4.37 -31.10
C LEU A 17 24.24 3.39 -29.95
N PHE A 18 24.40 3.85 -28.73
CA PHE A 18 24.16 3.00 -27.55
C PHE A 18 22.69 2.56 -27.45
N THR A 19 21.75 3.51 -27.57
CA THR A 19 20.32 3.21 -27.58
C THR A 19 19.90 2.30 -28.74
N SER A 20 20.53 2.48 -29.91
CA SER A 20 20.27 1.61 -31.08
C SER A 20 20.75 0.18 -30.86
N LEU A 21 21.84 -0.02 -30.13
CA LEU A 21 22.34 -1.35 -29.75
C LEU A 21 21.44 -2.04 -28.73
N GLU A 22 20.96 -1.31 -27.74
CA GLU A 22 19.97 -1.83 -26.79
C GLU A 22 18.69 -2.26 -27.51
N SER A 23 18.20 -1.43 -28.44
CA SER A 23 17.05 -1.75 -29.28
C SER A 23 17.30 -2.96 -30.17
N ALA A 24 18.53 -3.12 -30.70
CA ALA A 24 18.92 -4.29 -31.49
C ALA A 24 18.94 -5.58 -30.62
N THR A 25 19.34 -5.46 -29.37
CA THR A 25 19.32 -6.58 -28.42
C THR A 25 17.89 -7.01 -28.08
N ALA A 26 17.00 -6.05 -27.83
CA ALA A 26 15.58 -6.32 -27.62
C ALA A 26 14.92 -6.94 -28.87
N PHE A 27 15.24 -6.43 -30.04
CA PHE A 27 14.75 -6.93 -31.32
C PHE A 27 15.24 -8.35 -31.61
N CYS A 28 16.51 -8.65 -31.34
CA CYS A 28 17.09 -9.99 -31.43
C CYS A 28 16.31 -11.00 -30.56
N LYS A 29 16.01 -10.60 -29.32
CA LYS A 29 15.22 -11.40 -28.37
C LYS A 29 13.81 -11.69 -28.89
N LEU A 30 13.13 -10.68 -29.42
CA LEU A 30 11.79 -10.83 -30.01
C LEU A 30 11.77 -11.79 -31.20
N ARG A 31 12.86 -11.81 -31.99
CA ARG A 31 13.00 -12.72 -33.15
C ARG A 31 13.41 -14.14 -32.74
N GLY A 32 13.86 -14.36 -31.52
CA GLY A 32 14.34 -15.65 -31.04
C GLY A 32 15.69 -16.03 -31.62
N ASN A 33 16.58 -15.07 -31.93
CA ASN A 33 17.92 -15.32 -32.41
C ASN A 33 18.88 -15.50 -31.21
N PRO A 34 19.88 -16.40 -31.27
CA PRO A 34 20.77 -16.70 -30.15
C PRO A 34 21.82 -15.61 -29.88
N TYR A 35 22.25 -14.85 -30.88
CA TYR A 35 23.26 -13.80 -30.78
C TYR A 35 22.76 -12.53 -31.44
N VAL A 36 23.18 -11.38 -30.88
CA VAL A 36 22.96 -10.09 -31.53
C VAL A 36 24.01 -9.92 -32.61
N GLU A 37 23.60 -9.99 -33.88
CA GLU A 37 24.46 -9.85 -35.05
C GLU A 37 24.49 -8.41 -35.56
N LEU A 38 25.49 -8.07 -36.37
CA LEU A 38 25.66 -6.74 -36.96
C LEU A 38 24.43 -6.29 -37.76
N VAL A 39 23.71 -7.25 -38.37
CA VAL A 39 22.48 -6.97 -39.14
C VAL A 39 21.34 -6.48 -38.23
N HIS A 40 21.24 -6.95 -37.01
CA HIS A 40 20.24 -6.43 -36.03
C HIS A 40 20.51 -4.95 -35.72
N TRP A 41 21.78 -4.61 -35.52
CA TRP A 41 22.17 -3.22 -35.21
C TRP A 41 21.97 -2.31 -36.40
N LEU A 42 22.38 -2.73 -37.61
CA LEU A 42 22.14 -1.97 -38.84
C LEU A 42 20.65 -1.74 -39.09
N HIS A 43 19.79 -2.73 -38.81
CA HIS A 43 18.35 -2.58 -38.91
C HIS A 43 17.84 -1.45 -37.98
N GLN A 44 18.30 -1.37 -36.76
CA GLN A 44 17.90 -0.31 -35.84
C GLN A 44 18.47 1.05 -36.21
N LEU A 45 19.70 1.11 -36.71
CA LEU A 45 20.31 2.33 -37.23
C LEU A 45 19.59 2.89 -38.47
N MET A 46 19.07 2.00 -39.34
CA MET A 46 18.25 2.41 -40.48
C MET A 46 16.92 3.04 -40.09
N GLN A 47 16.38 2.71 -38.93
CA GLN A 47 15.12 3.29 -38.42
C GLN A 47 15.32 4.68 -37.82
N GLN A 48 16.55 5.09 -37.52
CA GLN A 48 16.85 6.41 -36.99
C GLN A 48 16.80 7.47 -38.07
N GLN A 49 15.82 8.35 -38.02
CA GLN A 49 15.74 9.50 -38.91
C GLN A 49 16.86 10.51 -38.60
N ASP A 50 17.58 10.96 -39.66
CA ASP A 50 18.64 11.95 -39.57
C ASP A 50 19.93 11.56 -38.80
N GLY A 51 20.23 10.25 -38.66
CA GLY A 51 21.54 9.78 -38.19
C GLY A 51 22.64 9.84 -39.25
N ASP A 52 23.91 9.64 -38.80
CA ASP A 52 25.05 9.63 -39.70
C ASP A 52 24.91 8.61 -40.83
N LEU A 53 24.37 7.41 -40.57
CA LEU A 53 24.15 6.38 -41.57
C LEU A 53 23.20 6.84 -42.68
N GLN A 54 22.14 7.57 -42.35
CA GLN A 54 21.20 8.12 -43.34
C GLN A 54 21.85 9.20 -44.23
N GLN A 55 22.72 10.03 -43.65
CA GLN A 55 23.45 11.02 -44.43
C GLN A 55 24.42 10.36 -45.42
N VAL A 56 25.12 9.28 -44.99
CA VAL A 56 25.99 8.50 -45.87
C VAL A 56 25.22 7.82 -46.98
N ILE A 57 24.06 7.24 -46.71
CA ILE A 57 23.16 6.62 -47.71
C ILE A 57 22.74 7.64 -48.74
N ARG A 58 22.35 8.85 -48.34
CA ARG A 58 21.95 9.94 -49.28
C ARG A 58 23.13 10.44 -50.10
N HIS A 59 24.30 10.63 -49.49
CA HIS A 59 25.49 11.15 -50.18
C HIS A 59 25.99 10.19 -51.25
N PHE A 60 26.03 8.91 -50.99
CA PHE A 60 26.47 7.89 -51.95
C PHE A 60 25.35 7.36 -52.86
N ALA A 61 24.16 7.96 -52.81
CA ALA A 61 22.97 7.60 -53.58
C ALA A 61 22.65 6.10 -53.53
N LEU A 62 22.70 5.48 -52.33
CA LEU A 62 22.28 4.11 -52.14
C LEU A 62 20.76 4.00 -52.17
N ASP A 63 20.27 2.89 -52.78
CA ASP A 63 18.85 2.61 -52.79
C ASP A 63 18.37 2.11 -51.40
N GLU A 64 17.73 3.02 -50.67
CA GLU A 64 17.27 2.78 -49.30
C GLU A 64 16.21 1.68 -49.22
N GLN A 65 15.33 1.58 -50.24
CA GLN A 65 14.31 0.55 -50.31
C GLN A 65 14.93 -0.83 -50.57
N GLN A 66 15.93 -0.90 -51.42
CA GLN A 66 16.65 -2.13 -51.68
C GLN A 66 17.48 -2.54 -50.46
N LEU A 67 18.15 -1.58 -49.82
CA LEU A 67 18.95 -1.81 -48.61
C LEU A 67 18.08 -2.37 -47.46
N THR A 68 16.89 -1.80 -47.27
CA THR A 68 15.94 -2.30 -46.27
C THR A 68 15.47 -3.72 -46.57
N ARG A 69 15.18 -4.05 -47.84
CA ARG A 69 14.81 -5.42 -48.24
C ARG A 69 15.94 -6.41 -48.00
N ASP A 70 17.17 -6.04 -48.33
CA ASP A 70 18.33 -6.89 -48.18
C ASP A 70 18.62 -7.15 -46.67
N ILE A 71 18.51 -6.14 -45.82
CA ILE A 71 18.65 -6.27 -44.37
C ILE A 71 17.57 -7.20 -43.80
N VAL A 72 16.31 -7.05 -44.21
CA VAL A 72 15.23 -7.96 -43.77
C VAL A 72 15.49 -9.40 -44.21
N ALA A 73 15.91 -9.58 -45.47
CA ALA A 73 16.27 -10.90 -45.99
C ALA A 73 17.43 -11.54 -45.20
N ALA A 74 18.47 -10.74 -44.88
CA ALA A 74 19.60 -11.21 -44.07
C ALA A 74 19.18 -11.56 -42.63
N LEU A 75 18.25 -10.80 -42.03
CA LEU A 75 17.64 -11.11 -40.73
C LEU A 75 16.85 -12.41 -40.78
N ASP A 76 16.12 -12.67 -41.87
CA ASP A 76 15.30 -13.88 -41.99
C ASP A 76 16.14 -15.15 -42.21
N ALA A 77 17.36 -15.02 -42.68
CA ALA A 77 18.33 -16.09 -42.84
C ALA A 77 19.00 -16.52 -41.53
N LEU A 78 18.88 -15.73 -40.44
CA LEU A 78 19.48 -16.06 -39.17
C LEU A 78 18.75 -17.20 -38.43
N PRO A 79 19.47 -18.06 -37.65
CA PRO A 79 18.87 -19.11 -36.84
C PRO A 79 17.85 -18.56 -35.87
N ARG A 80 16.69 -19.22 -35.74
CA ARG A 80 15.61 -18.86 -34.80
C ARG A 80 15.37 -19.99 -33.82
N GLY A 81 14.69 -19.70 -32.71
CA GLY A 81 14.27 -20.70 -31.74
C GLY A 81 15.02 -20.64 -30.39
N ALA A 82 15.87 -19.65 -30.17
CA ALA A 82 16.50 -19.43 -28.91
C ALA A 82 15.51 -18.75 -27.91
N SER A 83 15.47 -19.26 -26.67
CA SER A 83 14.63 -18.72 -25.58
C SER A 83 15.25 -17.47 -24.93
N SER A 84 16.54 -17.24 -25.10
CA SER A 84 17.29 -16.08 -24.62
C SER A 84 18.41 -15.70 -25.56
N VAL A 85 18.80 -14.43 -25.54
CA VAL A 85 20.00 -13.96 -26.25
C VAL A 85 21.21 -14.34 -25.42
N SER A 86 22.16 -15.05 -26.04
CA SER A 86 23.37 -15.56 -25.35
C SER A 86 24.42 -14.47 -25.16
N ASP A 87 24.72 -13.69 -26.20
CA ASP A 87 25.70 -12.58 -26.17
C ASP A 87 25.61 -11.72 -27.47
N LEU A 88 26.44 -10.69 -27.54
CA LEU A 88 26.73 -9.95 -28.78
C LEU A 88 27.70 -10.80 -29.64
N SER A 89 27.57 -10.71 -30.97
CA SER A 89 28.48 -11.40 -31.86
C SER A 89 29.87 -10.72 -31.85
N GLU A 90 30.90 -11.51 -32.09
CA GLU A 90 32.29 -11.04 -32.22
C GLU A 90 32.42 -9.92 -33.30
N HIS A 91 31.55 -9.90 -34.28
CA HIS A 91 31.49 -8.85 -35.30
C HIS A 91 31.12 -7.48 -34.70
N ILE A 92 30.22 -7.43 -33.71
CA ILE A 92 29.85 -6.18 -33.05
C ILE A 92 31.03 -5.67 -32.19
N ASP A 93 31.66 -6.54 -31.40
CA ASP A 93 32.81 -6.18 -30.58
C ASP A 93 33.94 -5.61 -31.45
N SER A 94 34.29 -6.32 -32.51
CA SER A 94 35.32 -5.89 -33.49
C SER A 94 34.94 -4.58 -34.18
N ALA A 95 33.64 -4.37 -34.50
CA ALA A 95 33.17 -3.14 -35.14
C ALA A 95 33.34 -1.92 -34.23
N VAL A 96 32.99 -2.06 -32.93
CA VAL A 96 33.14 -0.99 -31.93
C VAL A 96 34.63 -0.68 -31.67
N GLU A 97 35.46 -1.72 -31.51
CA GLU A 97 36.91 -1.56 -31.33
C GLU A 97 37.54 -0.78 -32.50
N ARG A 98 37.24 -1.19 -33.72
CA ARG A 98 37.78 -0.54 -34.91
C ARG A 98 37.25 0.87 -35.09
N ALA A 99 35.98 1.10 -34.81
CA ALA A 99 35.39 2.44 -34.82
C ALA A 99 36.08 3.37 -33.82
N TRP A 100 36.42 2.85 -32.63
CA TRP A 100 37.16 3.62 -31.63
C TRP A 100 38.60 3.95 -32.10
N VAL A 101 39.29 2.97 -32.64
CA VAL A 101 40.65 3.19 -33.16
C VAL A 101 40.65 4.29 -34.27
N TYR A 102 39.78 4.22 -35.25
CA TYR A 102 39.71 5.25 -36.28
C TYR A 102 39.15 6.57 -35.76
N GLY A 103 38.14 6.55 -34.91
CA GLY A 103 37.53 7.75 -34.31
C GLY A 103 38.53 8.54 -33.47
N SER A 104 39.24 7.85 -32.57
CA SER A 104 40.24 8.49 -31.67
C SER A 104 41.49 8.93 -32.40
N LEU A 105 42.11 8.07 -33.26
CA LEU A 105 43.40 8.35 -33.87
C LEU A 105 43.32 9.22 -35.13
N LYS A 106 42.25 9.10 -35.93
CA LYS A 106 42.12 9.86 -37.17
C LYS A 106 41.31 11.13 -37.01
N PHE A 107 40.21 11.07 -36.22
CA PHE A 107 39.28 12.17 -36.05
C PHE A 107 39.40 12.90 -34.71
N GLY A 108 40.20 12.34 -33.75
CA GLY A 108 40.44 12.95 -32.43
C GLY A 108 39.17 13.02 -31.56
N VAL A 109 38.15 12.19 -31.82
CA VAL A 109 36.90 12.25 -31.12
C VAL A 109 36.94 11.45 -29.81
N SER A 110 36.19 11.90 -28.82
CA SER A 110 36.04 11.23 -27.50
C SER A 110 34.91 10.21 -27.48
N ARG A 111 34.01 10.22 -28.47
CA ARG A 111 32.87 9.30 -28.62
C ARG A 111 32.72 8.82 -30.05
N ILE A 112 32.26 7.58 -30.21
CA ILE A 112 32.00 6.93 -31.48
C ILE A 112 30.60 7.33 -31.97
N ARG A 113 30.50 7.85 -33.22
CA ARG A 113 29.24 8.11 -33.88
C ARG A 113 28.98 7.06 -34.98
N GLY A 114 27.76 7.03 -35.55
CA GLY A 114 27.34 6.08 -36.58
C GLY A 114 28.25 6.06 -37.80
N GLY A 115 28.75 7.22 -38.23
CA GLY A 115 29.69 7.30 -39.30
C GLY A 115 31.07 6.74 -38.98
N HIS A 116 31.58 6.89 -37.76
CA HIS A 116 32.83 6.26 -37.30
C HIS A 116 32.70 4.73 -37.23
N LEU A 117 31.50 4.24 -36.80
CA LEU A 117 31.21 2.81 -36.81
C LEU A 117 31.30 2.25 -38.23
N LEU A 118 30.71 2.92 -39.20
CA LEU A 118 30.71 2.50 -40.59
C LEU A 118 32.13 2.51 -41.20
N ILE A 119 32.95 3.52 -40.88
CA ILE A 119 34.37 3.57 -41.31
C ILE A 119 35.13 2.39 -40.68
N GLY A 120 34.98 2.11 -39.40
CA GLY A 120 35.61 0.98 -38.73
C GLY A 120 35.25 -0.37 -39.38
N ILE A 121 33.97 -0.56 -39.75
CA ILE A 121 33.51 -1.76 -40.44
C ILE A 121 34.13 -1.85 -41.83
N LEU A 122 34.10 -0.78 -42.64
CA LEU A 122 34.58 -0.79 -44.00
C LEU A 122 36.11 -0.96 -44.12
N LYS A 123 36.88 -0.46 -43.15
CA LYS A 123 38.35 -0.59 -43.09
C LYS A 123 38.83 -1.95 -42.54
N THR A 124 37.93 -2.76 -42.03
CA THR A 124 38.28 -4.08 -41.52
C THR A 124 37.79 -5.16 -42.48
N TRP A 125 38.70 -5.91 -43.07
CA TRP A 125 38.40 -6.83 -44.20
C TRP A 125 37.25 -7.82 -43.87
N ASN A 126 37.31 -8.46 -42.71
CA ASN A 126 36.27 -9.41 -42.32
C ASN A 126 34.91 -8.74 -42.16
N LEU A 127 34.82 -7.58 -41.45
CA LEU A 127 33.60 -6.83 -41.24
C LEU A 127 33.01 -6.22 -42.51
N ALA A 128 33.91 -5.75 -43.43
CA ALA A 128 33.52 -5.28 -44.74
C ALA A 128 32.86 -6.37 -45.56
N ASN A 129 33.34 -7.61 -45.50
CA ASN A 129 32.73 -8.74 -46.16
C ASN A 129 31.37 -9.11 -45.59
N VAL A 130 31.23 -9.08 -44.26
CA VAL A 130 29.94 -9.28 -43.55
C VAL A 130 28.95 -8.19 -44.00
N LEU A 131 29.35 -6.91 -44.03
CA LEU A 131 28.51 -5.81 -44.47
C LEU A 131 28.06 -5.97 -45.91
N LYS A 132 28.99 -6.35 -46.81
CA LYS A 132 28.67 -6.63 -48.23
C LYS A 132 27.79 -7.85 -48.44
N SER A 133 27.88 -8.86 -47.60
CA SER A 133 27.00 -10.04 -47.65
C SER A 133 25.58 -9.70 -47.18
N ILE A 134 25.39 -8.69 -46.33
CA ILE A 134 24.08 -8.19 -45.93
C ILE A 134 23.40 -7.47 -47.10
N SER A 135 24.12 -6.54 -47.77
CA SER A 135 23.64 -5.90 -48.98
C SER A 135 24.75 -5.51 -49.95
N ALA A 136 24.59 -5.82 -51.26
CA ALA A 136 25.49 -5.40 -52.30
C ALA A 136 25.56 -3.87 -52.46
N GLN A 137 24.60 -3.10 -51.97
CA GLN A 137 24.59 -1.63 -51.98
C GLN A 137 25.82 -1.06 -51.26
N PHE A 138 26.31 -1.69 -50.21
CA PHE A 138 27.49 -1.24 -49.49
C PHE A 138 28.79 -1.32 -50.29
N THR A 139 28.82 -2.01 -51.42
CA THR A 139 29.98 -2.01 -52.35
C THR A 139 30.19 -0.67 -53.03
N ARG A 140 29.14 0.18 -53.09
CA ARG A 140 29.20 1.53 -53.69
C ARG A 140 29.83 2.56 -52.77
N LEU A 141 30.00 2.23 -51.48
CA LEU A 141 30.64 3.12 -50.53
C LEU A 141 32.14 3.20 -50.77
N ASN A 142 32.60 4.40 -51.08
CA ASN A 142 34.03 4.68 -51.14
C ASN A 142 34.49 5.19 -49.75
N VAL A 143 35.18 4.32 -49.01
CA VAL A 143 35.61 4.61 -47.63
C VAL A 143 36.63 5.76 -47.57
N GLU A 144 37.45 5.98 -48.58
CA GLU A 144 38.41 7.08 -48.60
C GLU A 144 37.68 8.43 -48.71
N VAL A 145 36.70 8.53 -49.62
CA VAL A 145 35.85 9.71 -49.77
C VAL A 145 35.08 9.98 -48.48
N LEU A 146 34.56 8.92 -47.82
CA LEU A 146 33.85 9.05 -46.56
C LEU A 146 34.75 9.59 -45.46
N ILE A 147 36.03 9.15 -45.42
CA ILE A 147 37.02 9.64 -44.43
C ILE A 147 37.43 11.08 -44.67
N GLU A 148 37.68 11.45 -45.95
CA GLU A 148 38.13 12.78 -46.32
C GLU A 148 37.03 13.85 -46.15
N GLN A 149 35.80 13.49 -46.45
CA GLN A 149 34.65 14.40 -46.44
C GLN A 149 33.69 14.14 -45.27
N PHE A 150 34.13 13.48 -44.21
CA PHE A 150 33.29 13.03 -43.07
C PHE A 150 32.48 14.16 -42.50
N ASP A 151 33.10 15.26 -42.14
CA ASP A 151 32.45 16.41 -41.51
C ASP A 151 31.43 17.09 -42.46
N ALA A 152 31.71 17.13 -43.77
CA ALA A 152 30.77 17.66 -44.75
C ALA A 152 29.57 16.74 -44.97
N ILE A 153 29.80 15.42 -45.02
CA ILE A 153 28.74 14.41 -45.25
C ILE A 153 27.80 14.32 -44.04
N CYS A 154 28.38 14.33 -42.83
CA CYS A 154 27.62 14.12 -41.56
C CYS A 154 27.25 15.43 -40.85
N ALA A 155 27.52 16.62 -41.47
CA ALA A 155 27.28 17.92 -40.83
C ALA A 155 25.84 18.15 -40.33
N SER A 156 24.85 17.66 -41.12
CA SER A 156 23.43 17.83 -40.81
C SER A 156 22.82 16.73 -39.95
N SER A 157 23.61 15.75 -39.48
CA SER A 157 23.11 14.67 -38.66
C SER A 157 22.83 15.12 -37.25
N LYS A 158 21.86 14.44 -36.58
CA LYS A 158 21.58 14.65 -35.16
C LYS A 158 22.78 14.31 -34.29
N GLU A 159 23.59 13.32 -34.69
CA GLU A 159 24.81 12.93 -33.96
C GLU A 159 25.87 14.06 -34.06
N SER A 160 25.93 14.80 -35.17
CA SER A 160 26.81 15.96 -35.32
C SER A 160 26.35 17.16 -34.50
N GLN A 161 25.03 17.42 -34.47
CA GLN A 161 24.46 18.52 -33.70
C GLN A 161 24.64 18.30 -32.20
N GLN A 162 24.53 17.07 -31.70
CA GLN A 162 24.82 16.74 -30.29
C GLN A 162 26.31 16.88 -29.97
N ALA A 163 27.19 16.55 -30.91
CA ALA A 163 28.64 16.73 -30.76
C ALA A 163 29.06 18.19 -30.75
N THR A 164 28.45 19.05 -31.61
CA THR A 164 28.70 20.49 -31.64
C THR A 164 28.08 21.26 -30.49
N ALA A 165 26.90 20.88 -30.02
CA ALA A 165 26.29 21.42 -28.81
C ALA A 165 27.15 21.14 -27.54
N ALA A 166 27.91 20.06 -27.54
CA ALA A 166 28.91 19.76 -26.50
C ALA A 166 30.23 20.55 -26.66
N ALA A 167 30.51 21.12 -27.86
CA ALA A 167 31.74 21.88 -28.15
C ALA A 167 31.57 23.41 -28.03
N ASP A 168 30.35 23.95 -28.13
CA ASP A 168 30.03 25.39 -28.10
C ASP A 168 29.75 25.97 -26.71
N ALA A 169 30.01 25.23 -25.61
CA ALA A 169 30.03 25.79 -24.28
C ALA A 169 31.24 26.71 -24.12
N PRO A 170 31.07 27.99 -23.62
CA PRO A 170 32.17 28.94 -23.53
C PRO A 170 33.35 28.39 -22.72
N ALA A 171 34.56 28.55 -23.28
CA ALA A 171 35.81 28.17 -22.65
C ALA A 171 36.02 28.97 -21.34
N GLY A 172 35.59 28.38 -20.24
CA GLY A 172 35.65 28.97 -18.90
C GLY A 172 34.85 28.14 -17.88
N ALA A 173 33.91 27.35 -18.31
CA ALA A 173 33.35 26.27 -17.50
C ALA A 173 33.91 24.94 -18.06
N VAL A 174 34.82 24.34 -17.35
CA VAL A 174 35.10 22.91 -17.50
C VAL A 174 33.74 22.21 -17.47
N PRO A 175 33.27 21.48 -18.52
CA PRO A 175 32.16 20.58 -18.33
C PRO A 175 32.67 19.61 -17.29
N ALA A 176 32.17 19.72 -16.06
CA ALA A 176 32.36 18.69 -15.07
C ALA A 176 31.92 17.41 -15.79
N ALA A 177 32.86 16.52 -16.08
CA ALA A 177 32.53 15.13 -16.28
C ALA A 177 31.52 14.85 -15.21
N GLN A 178 30.25 14.47 -15.58
CA GLN A 178 29.24 14.19 -14.60
C GLN A 178 29.91 13.25 -13.63
N GLY A 179 30.23 13.78 -12.42
CA GLY A 179 30.99 13.00 -11.46
C GLY A 179 30.19 11.76 -11.14
N THR A 180 30.83 10.72 -10.71
CA THR A 180 30.17 9.48 -10.26
C THR A 180 29.02 9.80 -9.30
N LEU A 181 29.20 10.84 -8.49
CA LEU A 181 28.18 11.32 -7.58
C LEU A 181 26.92 11.87 -8.28
N ALA A 182 27.09 12.64 -9.34
CA ALA A 182 25.98 13.16 -10.14
C ALA A 182 25.26 12.08 -10.98
N GLN A 183 25.96 10.98 -11.26
CA GLN A 183 25.39 9.84 -11.97
C GLN A 183 24.53 8.95 -11.07
N TYR A 184 24.89 8.77 -9.80
CA TYR A 184 24.25 7.85 -8.85
C TYR A 184 23.60 8.54 -7.64
N GLY A 185 23.56 9.86 -7.62
CA GLY A 185 23.04 10.63 -6.51
C GLY A 185 22.27 11.87 -6.94
N GLN A 186 21.58 12.46 -5.98
CA GLN A 186 20.81 13.69 -6.14
C GLN A 186 21.21 14.70 -5.07
N ASP A 187 21.57 15.92 -5.48
CA ASP A 187 21.88 17.00 -4.55
C ASP A 187 20.61 17.58 -3.94
N LEU A 188 20.33 17.25 -2.68
CA LEU A 188 19.19 17.74 -1.93
C LEU A 188 19.32 19.23 -1.59
N THR A 189 20.54 19.73 -1.35
CA THR A 189 20.78 21.15 -1.05
C THR A 189 20.58 22.03 -2.27
N ALA A 190 20.92 21.57 -3.46
CA ALA A 190 20.60 22.26 -4.69
C ALA A 190 19.09 22.28 -4.94
N ARG A 191 18.39 21.18 -4.77
CA ARG A 191 16.93 21.09 -4.88
C ARG A 191 16.21 21.99 -3.86
N ALA A 192 16.73 22.08 -2.63
CA ALA A 192 16.20 22.98 -1.62
C ALA A 192 16.30 24.43 -2.06
N ARG A 193 17.46 24.85 -2.59
CA ARG A 193 17.67 26.22 -3.12
C ARG A 193 16.79 26.53 -4.33
N GLU A 194 16.45 25.53 -5.12
CA GLU A 194 15.52 25.65 -6.26
C GLU A 194 14.05 25.63 -5.86
N GLY A 195 13.72 25.49 -4.57
CA GLY A 195 12.35 25.37 -4.08
C GLY A 195 11.62 24.09 -4.50
N LYS A 196 12.37 23.02 -4.80
CA LYS A 196 11.83 21.73 -5.25
C LYS A 196 11.65 20.69 -4.11
N ILE A 197 11.86 21.12 -2.88
CA ILE A 197 11.61 20.32 -1.68
C ILE A 197 10.46 20.95 -0.92
N ASP A 198 9.48 20.15 -0.57
CA ASP A 198 8.32 20.60 0.19
C ASP A 198 8.73 21.03 1.63
N PRO A 199 8.06 22.02 2.23
CA PRO A 199 8.32 22.43 3.59
C PRO A 199 8.15 21.27 4.58
N VAL A 200 9.16 21.02 5.40
CA VAL A 200 9.12 19.99 6.42
C VAL A 200 8.75 20.59 7.76
N VAL A 201 7.63 20.16 8.32
CA VAL A 201 7.07 20.67 9.57
C VAL A 201 7.01 19.54 10.60
N GLY A 202 7.22 19.85 11.88
CA GLY A 202 7.02 18.90 12.99
C GLY A 202 8.15 17.89 13.21
N ARG A 203 9.32 18.08 12.56
CA ARG A 203 10.53 17.25 12.70
C ARG A 203 11.74 18.02 13.23
N ASP A 204 11.49 19.15 13.87
CA ASP A 204 12.53 20.05 14.35
C ASP A 204 13.46 19.43 15.40
N GLU A 205 12.94 18.54 16.22
CA GLU A 205 13.71 17.86 17.26
C GLU A 205 14.69 16.86 16.65
N GLU A 206 14.23 16.04 15.74
CA GLU A 206 15.06 15.06 15.03
C GLU A 206 16.12 15.76 14.16
N ILE A 207 15.77 16.86 13.50
CA ILE A 207 16.73 17.66 12.72
C ILE A 207 17.80 18.28 13.63
N ARG A 208 17.44 18.83 14.79
CA ARG A 208 18.40 19.34 15.78
C ARG A 208 19.32 18.25 16.29
N GLN A 209 18.79 17.07 16.62
CA GLN A 209 19.60 15.93 17.04
C GLN A 209 20.59 15.52 15.94
N MET A 210 20.17 15.52 14.67
CA MET A 210 21.10 15.24 13.54
C MET A 210 22.21 16.30 13.45
N VAL A 211 21.88 17.59 13.57
CA VAL A 211 22.85 18.68 13.56
C VAL A 211 23.85 18.49 14.70
N ASP A 212 23.39 18.22 15.92
CA ASP A 212 24.24 17.97 17.09
C ASP A 212 25.20 16.79 16.86
N ILE A 213 24.71 15.70 16.25
CA ILE A 213 25.53 14.53 15.93
C ILE A 213 26.57 14.88 14.87
N LEU A 214 26.17 15.56 13.79
CA LEU A 214 27.08 15.98 12.73
C LEU A 214 28.19 16.92 13.22
N MET A 215 27.98 17.67 14.29
CA MET A 215 28.97 18.56 14.90
C MET A 215 29.96 17.84 15.84
N ARG A 216 29.72 16.58 16.18
CA ARG A 216 30.62 15.83 17.08
C ARG A 216 31.94 15.49 16.42
N ARG A 217 32.95 15.35 17.24
CA ARG A 217 34.28 14.90 16.79
C ARG A 217 34.36 13.40 16.49
N ARG A 218 33.53 12.60 17.17
CA ARG A 218 33.43 11.14 17.03
C ARG A 218 31.97 10.74 17.02
N GLN A 219 31.62 9.61 16.41
CA GLN A 219 30.21 9.19 16.22
C GLN A 219 29.38 10.31 15.58
N ASN A 220 29.90 10.87 14.52
CA ASN A 220 29.34 12.05 13.85
C ASN A 220 28.50 11.69 12.62
N ASN A 221 28.10 10.43 12.49
CA ASN A 221 27.19 9.99 11.45
C ASN A 221 25.82 9.66 12.08
N PRO A 222 24.78 10.45 11.82
CA PRO A 222 23.42 10.14 12.27
C PRO A 222 22.88 8.90 11.56
N LEU A 223 22.19 8.06 12.29
CA LEU A 223 21.44 6.93 11.77
C LEU A 223 19.96 7.08 12.16
N LEU A 224 19.12 7.42 11.20
CA LEU A 224 17.69 7.52 11.41
C LEU A 224 17.10 6.12 11.51
N THR A 225 16.48 5.82 12.64
CA THR A 225 15.81 4.54 12.88
C THR A 225 14.32 4.74 13.10
N GLY A 226 13.47 4.01 12.42
CA GLY A 226 12.01 4.10 12.53
C GLY A 226 11.32 3.23 11.51
N GLU A 227 10.04 2.98 11.70
CA GLU A 227 9.25 2.18 10.78
C GLU A 227 9.16 2.81 9.37
N ALA A 228 8.79 2.02 8.38
CA ALA A 228 8.56 2.53 7.03
C ALA A 228 7.37 3.52 7.04
N GLY A 229 7.52 4.66 6.33
CA GLY A 229 6.45 5.66 6.22
C GLY A 229 6.40 6.71 7.34
N VAL A 230 7.27 6.65 8.37
CA VAL A 230 7.31 7.69 9.43
C VAL A 230 7.96 9.01 8.98
N GLY A 231 8.52 9.07 7.77
CA GLY A 231 9.11 10.29 7.22
C GLY A 231 10.60 10.48 7.53
N LYS A 232 11.40 9.41 7.59
CA LYS A 232 12.86 9.49 7.78
C LYS A 232 13.54 10.34 6.71
N THR A 233 13.15 10.18 5.45
CA THR A 233 13.67 10.95 4.32
C THR A 233 13.30 12.43 4.46
N ALA A 234 12.08 12.74 4.88
CA ALA A 234 11.64 14.12 5.13
C ALA A 234 12.48 14.83 6.22
N VAL A 235 12.96 14.11 7.25
CA VAL A 235 13.86 14.70 8.26
C VAL A 235 15.17 15.16 7.61
N VAL A 236 15.70 14.38 6.65
CA VAL A 236 16.92 14.75 5.91
C VAL A 236 16.68 15.89 4.92
N GLU A 237 15.53 15.89 4.25
CA GLU A 237 15.09 17.00 3.39
C GLU A 237 14.92 18.28 4.19
N GLY A 238 14.38 18.20 5.42
CA GLY A 238 14.31 19.32 6.36
C GLY A 238 15.69 19.87 6.74
N LEU A 239 16.68 19.02 6.91
CA LEU A 239 18.06 19.44 7.10
C LEU A 239 18.60 20.15 5.86
N ALA A 240 18.31 19.64 4.65
CA ALA A 240 18.73 20.29 3.39
C ALA A 240 18.13 21.69 3.23
N LEU A 241 16.85 21.88 3.62
CA LEU A 241 16.18 23.19 3.64
C LEU A 241 16.90 24.15 4.62
N ARG A 242 17.19 23.72 5.86
CA ARG A 242 17.92 24.56 6.82
C ARG A 242 19.33 24.91 6.36
N ILE A 243 20.03 24.00 5.67
CA ILE A 243 21.34 24.30 5.08
C ILE A 243 21.20 25.36 3.97
N ALA A 244 20.18 25.22 3.12
CA ALA A 244 19.92 26.16 2.04
C ALA A 244 19.58 27.58 2.55
N ASP A 245 18.82 27.66 3.66
CA ASP A 245 18.42 28.89 4.32
C ASP A 245 19.54 29.48 5.22
N GLY A 246 20.63 28.74 5.45
CA GLY A 246 21.69 29.14 6.35
C GLY A 246 21.37 28.98 7.85
N ASP A 247 20.27 28.34 8.21
CA ASP A 247 19.81 28.08 9.59
C ASP A 247 20.50 26.83 10.18
N VAL A 248 21.81 26.78 10.06
CA VAL A 248 22.67 25.74 10.60
C VAL A 248 23.99 26.34 11.12
N PRO A 249 24.72 25.65 12.03
CA PRO A 249 26.02 26.11 12.47
C PRO A 249 27.00 26.32 11.30
N GLU A 250 27.91 27.30 11.45
CA GLU A 250 28.88 27.69 10.42
C GLU A 250 29.57 26.52 9.68
N PRO A 251 30.02 25.42 10.36
CA PRO A 251 30.65 24.29 9.67
C PRO A 251 29.72 23.52 8.73
N LEU A 252 28.42 23.71 8.81
CA LEU A 252 27.40 23.06 7.97
C LEU A 252 26.82 23.97 6.88
N GLN A 253 27.06 25.30 6.92
CA GLN A 253 26.46 26.25 5.97
C GLN A 253 26.89 26.03 4.51
N ASN A 254 28.13 25.55 4.29
CA ASN A 254 28.69 25.31 2.95
C ASN A 254 28.73 23.82 2.58
N VAL A 255 27.95 23.00 3.23
CA VAL A 255 27.91 21.54 2.96
C VAL A 255 26.92 21.25 1.85
N GLN A 256 27.27 20.32 1.00
CA GLN A 256 26.35 19.68 0.04
C GLN A 256 25.82 18.38 0.64
N LEU A 257 24.51 18.22 0.62
CA LEU A 257 23.83 17.00 1.07
C LEU A 257 23.31 16.23 -0.15
N TRP A 258 23.86 15.04 -0.35
CA TRP A 258 23.54 14.19 -1.50
C TRP A 258 22.80 12.93 -1.08
N LEU A 259 21.67 12.67 -1.70
CA LEU A 259 20.96 11.38 -1.62
C LEU A 259 21.62 10.39 -2.58
N LEU A 260 22.09 9.26 -2.08
CA LEU A 260 22.69 8.21 -2.88
C LEU A 260 21.64 7.17 -3.27
N ASP A 261 21.46 6.93 -4.57
CA ASP A 261 20.61 5.88 -5.10
C ASP A 261 21.38 4.56 -5.22
N ILE A 262 21.14 3.67 -4.27
CA ILE A 262 21.79 2.34 -4.23
C ILE A 262 21.30 1.46 -5.39
N GLY A 263 20.03 1.59 -5.78
CA GLY A 263 19.46 0.83 -6.88
C GLY A 263 20.16 1.14 -8.21
N MET A 264 20.39 2.42 -8.49
CA MET A 264 21.15 2.84 -9.68
C MET A 264 22.63 2.40 -9.61
N LEU A 265 23.21 2.39 -8.43
CA LEU A 265 24.61 1.97 -8.22
C LEU A 265 24.79 0.46 -8.46
N GLN A 266 23.76 -0.34 -8.15
CA GLN A 266 23.70 -1.78 -8.37
C GLN A 266 23.22 -2.16 -9.77
N ALA A 267 22.41 -1.31 -10.42
CA ALA A 267 21.85 -1.58 -11.73
C ALA A 267 22.98 -1.73 -12.78
N GLY A 268 22.95 -2.82 -13.55
CA GLY A 268 23.95 -3.12 -14.58
C GLY A 268 25.32 -3.58 -14.05
N ALA A 269 25.52 -3.70 -12.74
CA ALA A 269 26.74 -4.28 -12.16
C ALA A 269 26.67 -5.83 -12.24
N GLY A 270 26.67 -6.37 -13.46
CA GLY A 270 26.58 -7.81 -13.68
C GLY A 270 27.89 -8.57 -13.41
N MET A 271 29.01 -7.88 -13.32
CA MET A 271 30.31 -8.48 -13.02
C MET A 271 30.75 -8.21 -11.59
N LYS A 272 31.32 -9.25 -10.97
CA LYS A 272 31.92 -9.16 -9.64
C LYS A 272 33.00 -8.07 -9.64
N GLY A 273 32.87 -7.07 -8.75
CA GLY A 273 33.81 -5.96 -8.60
C GLY A 273 33.41 -4.64 -9.29
N GLU A 274 32.38 -4.62 -10.12
CA GLU A 274 31.96 -3.38 -10.79
C GLU A 274 31.24 -2.43 -9.82
N PHE A 275 30.38 -2.99 -8.97
CA PHE A 275 29.73 -2.25 -7.90
C PHE A 275 30.74 -1.65 -6.92
N GLU A 276 31.74 -2.46 -6.52
CA GLU A 276 32.82 -2.00 -5.64
C GLU A 276 33.66 -0.88 -6.29
N ALA A 277 33.93 -1.00 -7.58
CA ALA A 277 34.66 0.03 -8.31
C ALA A 277 33.90 1.36 -8.39
N ARG A 278 32.60 1.30 -8.63
CA ARG A 278 31.72 2.48 -8.63
C ARG A 278 31.64 3.13 -7.23
N LEU A 279 31.47 2.33 -6.20
CA LEU A 279 31.43 2.80 -4.81
C LEU A 279 32.77 3.42 -4.40
N GLN A 280 33.88 2.81 -4.76
CA GLN A 280 35.23 3.35 -4.50
C GLN A 280 35.45 4.66 -5.26
N ALA A 281 35.01 4.77 -6.51
CA ALA A 281 35.11 6.01 -7.29
C ALA A 281 34.29 7.14 -6.63
N LEU A 282 33.09 6.82 -6.15
CA LEU A 282 32.22 7.75 -5.42
C LEU A 282 32.90 8.22 -4.11
N ILE A 283 33.44 7.30 -3.31
CA ILE A 283 34.16 7.66 -2.07
C ILE A 283 35.34 8.58 -2.36
N ASN A 284 36.11 8.31 -3.42
CA ASN A 284 37.25 9.13 -3.82
C ASN A 284 36.80 10.53 -4.28
N GLU A 285 35.68 10.64 -5.00
CA GLU A 285 35.12 11.91 -5.44
C GLU A 285 34.65 12.74 -4.26
N VAL A 286 33.87 12.14 -3.32
CA VAL A 286 33.43 12.81 -2.10
C VAL A 286 34.62 13.32 -1.28
N HIS A 287 35.68 12.52 -1.20
CA HIS A 287 36.90 12.88 -0.44
C HIS A 287 37.72 14.00 -1.10
N SER A 288 37.73 14.05 -2.44
CA SER A 288 38.51 15.05 -3.21
C SER A 288 37.70 16.32 -3.48
N SER A 289 36.44 16.40 -3.10
CA SER A 289 35.59 17.56 -3.32
C SER A 289 36.09 18.79 -2.57
N ALA A 290 36.13 19.95 -3.24
CA ALA A 290 36.46 21.24 -2.65
C ALA A 290 35.43 21.73 -1.62
N THR A 291 34.15 21.33 -1.79
CA THR A 291 33.07 21.58 -0.86
C THR A 291 32.79 20.35 -0.01
N PRO A 292 32.60 20.47 1.31
CA PRO A 292 32.29 19.33 2.15
C PRO A 292 30.98 18.66 1.71
N ILE A 293 31.00 17.35 1.54
CA ILE A 293 29.85 16.55 1.13
C ILE A 293 29.40 15.65 2.27
N ILE A 294 28.10 15.58 2.50
CA ILE A 294 27.44 14.60 3.36
C ILE A 294 26.58 13.71 2.46
N LEU A 295 26.76 12.38 2.56
CA LEU A 295 25.94 11.42 1.84
C LEU A 295 24.74 11.01 2.70
N PHE A 296 23.58 11.06 2.13
CA PHE A 296 22.41 10.41 2.69
C PHE A 296 22.18 9.08 1.99
N ILE A 297 22.12 8.01 2.77
CA ILE A 297 21.92 6.64 2.30
C ILE A 297 20.63 6.13 2.92
N ASP A 298 19.59 6.09 2.12
CA ASP A 298 18.36 5.43 2.54
C ASP A 298 18.52 3.91 2.48
N GLU A 299 17.83 3.20 3.36
CA GLU A 299 17.96 1.74 3.50
C GLU A 299 19.43 1.25 3.60
N ILE A 300 20.23 1.92 4.42
CA ILE A 300 21.68 1.65 4.55
C ILE A 300 21.99 0.17 4.87
N HIS A 301 21.04 -0.56 5.43
CA HIS A 301 21.14 -1.99 5.70
C HIS A 301 21.36 -2.82 4.43
N THR A 302 20.90 -2.35 3.27
CA THR A 302 21.09 -3.02 1.97
C THR A 302 22.56 -3.06 1.56
N LEU A 303 23.35 -2.06 1.95
CA LEU A 303 24.81 -2.03 1.74
C LEU A 303 25.58 -2.84 2.78
N ILE A 304 25.03 -3.01 3.98
CA ILE A 304 25.74 -3.56 5.14
C ILE A 304 25.38 -5.03 5.38
N GLY A 305 24.13 -5.43 5.09
CA GLY A 305 23.58 -6.69 5.57
C GLY A 305 23.18 -7.72 4.53
N ALA A 306 23.25 -7.41 3.27
CA ALA A 306 22.81 -8.31 2.20
C ALA A 306 23.79 -9.46 1.89
N GLY A 307 24.45 -9.99 2.89
CA GLY A 307 25.37 -11.15 2.80
C GLY A 307 24.72 -12.50 2.52
N GLY A 308 23.54 -12.54 1.89
CA GLY A 308 22.88 -13.78 1.45
C GLY A 308 23.05 -14.11 -0.03
N GLN A 309 23.39 -13.15 -0.86
CA GLN A 309 23.75 -13.37 -2.26
C GLN A 309 25.22 -12.97 -2.47
N GLN A 310 25.98 -13.83 -3.15
CA GLN A 310 27.40 -13.62 -3.46
C GLN A 310 27.59 -12.28 -4.21
N GLY A 311 28.18 -11.28 -3.56
CA GLY A 311 28.50 -9.98 -4.16
C GLY A 311 28.33 -8.75 -3.26
N THR A 312 27.45 -8.75 -2.26
CA THR A 312 27.15 -7.58 -1.41
C THR A 312 27.96 -7.50 -0.11
N GLY A 313 28.64 -8.57 0.29
CA GLY A 313 29.56 -8.56 1.44
C GLY A 313 30.76 -7.63 1.30
N ASP A 314 31.14 -7.26 0.09
CA ASP A 314 32.30 -6.44 -0.19
C ASP A 314 32.03 -4.93 -0.03
N ALA A 315 30.78 -4.46 -0.21
CA ALA A 315 30.42 -3.06 0.00
C ALA A 315 30.60 -2.59 1.45
N ALA A 316 30.24 -3.43 2.41
CA ALA A 316 30.45 -3.14 3.82
C ALA A 316 31.94 -3.02 4.16
N ASN A 317 32.78 -3.83 3.52
CA ASN A 317 34.21 -3.80 3.70
C ASN A 317 34.88 -2.53 3.13
N LEU A 318 34.29 -1.89 2.13
CA LEU A 318 34.76 -0.61 1.59
C LEU A 318 34.26 0.59 2.42
N LEU A 319 33.01 0.55 2.85
CA LEU A 319 32.42 1.64 3.65
C LEU A 319 33.00 1.71 5.07
N LYS A 320 33.19 0.58 5.75
CA LYS A 320 33.72 0.55 7.12
C LYS A 320 35.05 1.29 7.28
N PRO A 321 36.08 1.09 6.43
CA PRO A 321 37.34 1.85 6.50
C PRO A 321 37.16 3.33 6.18
N ALA A 322 36.32 3.69 5.22
CA ALA A 322 36.04 5.10 4.86
C ALA A 322 35.40 5.87 6.00
N LEU A 323 34.36 5.26 6.62
CA LEU A 323 33.69 5.79 7.83
C LEU A 323 34.66 5.82 9.02
N ALA A 324 35.53 4.80 9.17
CA ALA A 324 36.47 4.72 10.26
C ALA A 324 37.56 5.82 10.21
N ARG A 325 37.99 6.18 9.01
CA ARG A 325 39.02 7.22 8.78
C ARG A 325 38.44 8.62 8.77
N GLY A 326 37.11 8.78 8.86
CA GLY A 326 36.41 10.07 8.74
C GLY A 326 36.45 10.66 7.33
N GLN A 327 36.72 9.83 6.32
CA GLN A 327 36.80 10.22 4.92
C GLN A 327 35.38 10.40 4.31
N LEU A 328 34.39 9.83 4.97
CA LEU A 328 33.00 9.86 4.52
C LEU A 328 32.12 10.30 5.69
N ARG A 329 31.39 11.40 5.51
CA ARG A 329 30.31 11.81 6.42
C ARG A 329 28.99 11.30 5.84
N THR A 330 28.23 10.56 6.64
CA THR A 330 27.06 9.85 6.15
C THR A 330 25.90 9.98 7.11
N ILE A 331 24.72 10.26 6.59
CA ILE A 331 23.44 10.08 7.27
C ILE A 331 22.86 8.78 6.73
N GLY A 332 22.54 7.84 7.61
CA GLY A 332 21.87 6.59 7.23
C GLY A 332 20.40 6.60 7.64
N ALA A 333 19.57 5.88 6.93
CA ALA A 333 18.21 5.56 7.37
C ALA A 333 17.96 4.05 7.27
N THR A 334 17.21 3.51 8.24
CA THR A 334 16.86 2.09 8.28
C THR A 334 15.65 1.87 9.19
N THR A 335 15.05 0.70 9.15
CA THR A 335 14.04 0.32 10.15
C THR A 335 14.69 -0.16 11.44
N TRP A 336 13.90 -0.17 12.53
CA TRP A 336 14.42 -0.64 13.82
C TRP A 336 14.84 -2.12 13.79
N ALA A 337 14.08 -2.96 13.11
CA ALA A 337 14.37 -4.37 12.95
C ALA A 337 15.69 -4.62 12.20
N GLU A 338 15.91 -3.89 11.11
CA GLU A 338 17.11 -3.99 10.30
C GLU A 338 18.33 -3.44 11.02
N TYR A 339 18.17 -2.34 11.79
CA TYR A 339 19.21 -1.84 12.69
C TYR A 339 19.70 -2.92 13.67
N LYS A 340 18.76 -3.55 14.38
CA LYS A 340 19.03 -4.65 15.32
C LYS A 340 19.72 -5.84 14.65
N LYS A 341 19.27 -6.19 13.45
CA LYS A 341 19.72 -7.37 12.72
C LYS A 341 21.11 -7.18 12.11
N TYR A 342 21.39 -6.03 11.51
CA TYR A 342 22.56 -5.82 10.66
C TYR A 342 23.61 -4.84 11.21
N ILE A 343 23.21 -3.81 11.97
CA ILE A 343 24.10 -2.72 12.38
C ILE A 343 24.52 -2.86 13.85
N GLU A 344 23.59 -3.12 14.75
CA GLU A 344 23.87 -3.21 16.19
C GLU A 344 24.88 -4.31 16.53
N LYS A 345 24.84 -5.41 15.80
CA LYS A 345 25.77 -6.54 15.99
C LYS A 345 27.19 -6.27 15.51
N ASP A 346 27.43 -5.19 14.78
CA ASP A 346 28.72 -4.83 14.24
C ASP A 346 29.38 -3.69 15.05
N PRO A 347 30.36 -4.00 15.92
CA PRO A 347 31.01 -3.00 16.76
C PRO A 347 31.75 -1.90 15.99
N ALA A 348 32.14 -2.15 14.73
CA ALA A 348 32.78 -1.15 13.89
C ALA A 348 31.80 -0.07 13.44
N LEU A 349 30.55 -0.44 13.17
CA LEU A 349 29.49 0.47 12.75
C LEU A 349 28.87 1.20 13.94
N THR A 350 28.57 0.50 15.03
CA THR A 350 27.99 1.12 16.23
C THR A 350 28.87 2.20 16.85
N ARG A 351 30.18 2.11 16.67
CA ARG A 351 31.14 3.15 17.10
C ARG A 351 31.19 4.36 16.16
N ARG A 352 30.50 4.32 15.02
CA ARG A 352 30.54 5.38 13.98
C ARG A 352 29.21 6.05 13.78
N PHE A 353 28.14 5.30 13.96
CA PHE A 353 26.77 5.81 13.86
C PHE A 353 26.19 6.11 15.25
N GLN A 354 25.42 7.18 15.32
CA GLN A 354 24.57 7.50 16.47
C GLN A 354 23.12 7.46 16.00
N THR A 355 22.29 6.66 16.67
CA THR A 355 20.88 6.52 16.33
C THR A 355 20.08 7.76 16.69
N VAL A 356 19.20 8.17 15.79
CA VAL A 356 18.13 9.14 15.97
C VAL A 356 16.82 8.41 15.69
N GLN A 357 15.99 8.26 16.72
CA GLN A 357 14.71 7.56 16.55
C GLN A 357 13.67 8.50 15.96
N VAL A 358 13.08 8.08 14.85
CA VAL A 358 11.98 8.78 14.18
C VAL A 358 10.70 7.99 14.46
N HIS A 359 9.91 8.48 15.39
CA HIS A 359 8.65 7.85 15.76
C HIS A 359 7.51 8.28 14.84
N GLU A 360 6.47 7.46 14.77
CA GLU A 360 5.21 7.86 14.17
C GLU A 360 4.70 9.13 14.90
N PRO A 361 4.36 10.21 14.18
CA PRO A 361 3.82 11.40 14.80
C PRO A 361 2.43 11.13 15.37
N ASP A 362 2.08 11.83 16.44
CA ASP A 362 0.69 11.88 16.92
C ASP A 362 -0.22 12.56 15.88
N GLU A 363 -1.54 12.37 16.02
CA GLU A 363 -2.52 12.91 15.07
C GLU A 363 -2.40 14.43 14.89
N ALA A 364 -2.16 15.18 15.97
CA ALA A 364 -2.06 16.63 15.91
C ALA A 364 -0.83 17.08 15.10
N LYS A 365 0.33 16.46 15.34
CA LYS A 365 1.54 16.71 14.55
C LYS A 365 1.38 16.27 13.11
N ALA A 366 0.74 15.11 12.87
CA ALA A 366 0.49 14.61 11.52
C ALA A 366 -0.39 15.58 10.72
N VAL A 367 -1.45 16.15 11.30
CA VAL A 367 -2.27 17.19 10.67
C VAL A 367 -1.44 18.41 10.30
N LEU A 368 -0.55 18.89 11.20
CA LEU A 368 0.35 20.00 10.90
C LEU A 368 1.31 19.68 9.75
N MET A 369 1.85 18.47 9.71
CA MET A 369 2.71 17.99 8.61
C MET A 369 1.95 17.99 7.28
N LEU A 370 0.72 17.45 7.26
CA LEU A 370 -0.07 17.37 6.04
C LEU A 370 -0.50 18.74 5.51
N ARG A 371 -0.76 19.71 6.39
CA ARG A 371 -1.08 21.08 5.97
C ARG A 371 0.02 21.71 5.10
N SER A 372 1.27 21.34 5.32
CA SER A 372 2.37 21.82 4.46
C SER A 372 2.36 21.20 3.06
N THR A 373 1.69 20.07 2.85
CA THR A 373 1.57 19.40 1.56
C THR A 373 0.31 19.77 0.77
N VAL A 374 -0.58 20.59 1.36
CA VAL A 374 -1.86 20.98 0.72
C VAL A 374 -1.62 21.72 -0.60
N SER A 375 -0.80 22.79 -0.59
CA SER A 375 -0.56 23.61 -1.78
C SER A 375 0.07 22.82 -2.95
N PRO A 376 1.08 21.96 -2.75
CA PRO A 376 1.57 21.04 -3.79
C PRO A 376 0.49 20.13 -4.36
N LEU A 377 -0.35 19.52 -3.52
CA LEU A 377 -1.44 18.63 -3.96
C LEU A 377 -2.50 19.39 -4.77
N GLU A 378 -2.93 20.55 -4.30
CA GLU A 378 -3.89 21.40 -5.01
C GLU A 378 -3.36 21.84 -6.38
N THR A 379 -2.08 22.22 -6.44
CA THR A 379 -1.42 22.62 -7.69
C THR A 379 -1.32 21.46 -8.67
N HIS A 380 -1.00 20.26 -8.18
CA HIS A 380 -0.84 19.07 -9.02
C HIS A 380 -2.17 18.59 -9.60
N HIS A 381 -3.19 18.45 -8.74
CA HIS A 381 -4.50 17.90 -9.14
C HIS A 381 -5.50 18.95 -9.61
N GLN A 382 -5.21 20.25 -9.46
CA GLN A 382 -6.10 21.38 -9.80
C GLN A 382 -7.45 21.30 -9.08
N VAL A 383 -7.45 20.88 -7.81
CA VAL A 383 -8.64 20.74 -6.97
C VAL A 383 -8.47 21.51 -5.67
N LEU A 384 -9.56 21.94 -5.04
CA LEU A 384 -9.54 22.54 -3.72
C LEU A 384 -9.54 21.44 -2.65
N LEU A 385 -8.60 21.53 -1.69
CA LEU A 385 -8.48 20.62 -0.57
C LEU A 385 -8.88 21.32 0.74
N LEU A 386 -9.96 20.88 1.37
CA LEU A 386 -10.45 21.48 2.63
C LEU A 386 -9.66 20.97 3.83
N ASP A 387 -9.50 21.82 4.87
CA ASP A 387 -8.76 21.45 6.09
C ASP A 387 -9.43 20.29 6.87
N GLU A 388 -10.76 20.19 6.77
CA GLU A 388 -11.49 19.05 7.31
C GLU A 388 -11.07 17.72 6.67
N ALA A 389 -10.80 17.71 5.35
CA ALA A 389 -10.29 16.52 4.65
C ALA A 389 -8.89 16.13 5.13
N VAL A 390 -8.02 17.12 5.41
CA VAL A 390 -6.69 16.86 5.98
C VAL A 390 -6.81 16.21 7.36
N SER A 391 -7.67 16.75 8.20
CA SER A 391 -7.94 16.23 9.55
C SER A 391 -8.57 14.83 9.49
N ALA A 392 -9.52 14.61 8.57
CA ALA A 392 -10.16 13.33 8.34
C ALA A 392 -9.15 12.28 7.82
N ALA A 393 -8.27 12.66 6.88
CA ALA A 393 -7.26 11.77 6.34
C ALA A 393 -6.33 11.22 7.42
N VAL A 394 -5.90 12.04 8.38
CA VAL A 394 -5.09 11.60 9.51
C VAL A 394 -5.89 10.67 10.42
N LYS A 395 -7.07 11.08 10.88
CA LYS A 395 -7.88 10.31 11.82
C LYS A 395 -8.33 8.96 11.24
N LEU A 396 -8.89 8.98 10.02
CA LEU A 396 -9.40 7.78 9.38
C LEU A 396 -8.28 6.81 8.99
N SER A 397 -7.16 7.31 8.45
CA SER A 397 -6.02 6.45 8.13
C SER A 397 -5.37 5.87 9.38
N HIS A 398 -5.25 6.65 10.45
CA HIS A 398 -4.70 6.16 11.72
C HIS A 398 -5.56 5.03 12.30
N ARG A 399 -6.88 5.17 12.22
CA ARG A 399 -7.83 4.24 12.78
C ARG A 399 -8.05 2.99 11.92
N TYR A 400 -8.19 3.16 10.61
CA TYR A 400 -8.64 2.09 9.70
C TYR A 400 -7.53 1.53 8.79
N ILE A 401 -6.35 2.17 8.72
CA ILE A 401 -5.20 1.71 7.94
C ILE A 401 -3.97 1.53 8.86
N PRO A 402 -3.98 0.55 9.76
CA PRO A 402 -2.92 0.37 10.74
C PRO A 402 -1.64 -0.24 10.16
N ALA A 403 -1.71 -0.87 8.97
CA ALA A 403 -0.56 -1.52 8.33
C ALA A 403 0.54 -0.56 7.87
N ARG A 404 0.24 0.73 7.75
CA ARG A 404 1.16 1.80 7.35
C ARG A 404 1.24 2.85 8.45
N GLN A 405 2.32 3.64 8.45
CA GLN A 405 2.55 4.66 9.47
C GLN A 405 2.16 6.06 9.00
N LEU A 406 1.80 6.94 9.94
CA LEU A 406 1.69 8.39 9.67
C LEU A 406 3.10 8.99 9.47
N PRO A 407 3.26 10.00 8.61
CA PRO A 407 2.24 10.68 7.79
C PRO A 407 1.97 10.00 6.44
N ASP A 408 2.77 9.04 5.99
CA ASP A 408 2.75 8.46 4.65
C ASP A 408 1.37 7.95 4.22
N LYS A 409 0.69 7.20 5.10
CA LYS A 409 -0.66 6.69 4.81
C LYS A 409 -1.69 7.80 4.59
N ALA A 410 -1.59 8.91 5.32
CA ALA A 410 -2.51 10.02 5.21
C ALA A 410 -2.20 10.88 3.97
N VAL A 411 -0.92 11.04 3.60
CA VAL A 411 -0.51 11.68 2.35
C VAL A 411 -1.04 10.89 1.15
N ALA A 412 -0.82 9.58 1.11
CA ALA A 412 -1.32 8.72 0.04
C ALA A 412 -2.85 8.73 -0.07
N LEU A 413 -3.54 8.84 1.07
CA LEU A 413 -5.00 8.94 1.11
C LEU A 413 -5.49 10.26 0.53
N LEU A 414 -4.87 11.39 0.90
CA LEU A 414 -5.19 12.70 0.33
C LEU A 414 -4.89 12.79 -1.16
N ASP A 415 -3.74 12.27 -1.59
CA ASP A 415 -3.37 12.22 -3.01
C ASP A 415 -4.42 11.45 -3.83
N THR A 416 -4.85 10.29 -3.33
CA THR A 416 -5.92 9.49 -3.96
C THR A 416 -7.27 10.23 -3.95
N ALA A 417 -7.60 10.92 -2.85
CA ALA A 417 -8.84 11.69 -2.76
C ALA A 417 -8.84 12.87 -3.74
N CYS A 418 -7.73 13.60 -3.86
CA CYS A 418 -7.54 14.65 -4.85
C CYS A 418 -7.67 14.12 -6.28
N ALA A 419 -7.02 13.00 -6.59
CA ALA A 419 -7.12 12.36 -7.90
C ALA A 419 -8.56 11.95 -8.22
N ARG A 420 -9.30 11.40 -7.23
CA ARG A 420 -10.72 11.02 -7.39
C ARG A 420 -11.60 12.23 -7.73
N VAL A 421 -11.42 13.33 -7.02
CA VAL A 421 -12.15 14.58 -7.31
C VAL A 421 -11.82 15.10 -8.70
N ALA A 422 -10.54 15.17 -9.07
CA ALA A 422 -10.10 15.60 -10.39
C ALA A 422 -10.70 14.75 -11.52
N VAL A 423 -10.70 13.42 -11.34
CA VAL A 423 -11.32 12.48 -12.31
C VAL A 423 -12.81 12.68 -12.37
N SER A 424 -13.52 12.84 -11.24
CA SER A 424 -14.96 13.05 -11.20
C SER A 424 -15.39 14.31 -11.97
N GLN A 425 -14.57 15.36 -11.97
CA GLN A 425 -14.86 16.62 -12.69
C GLN A 425 -14.64 16.51 -14.20
N SER A 426 -13.86 15.52 -14.67
CA SER A 426 -13.45 15.37 -16.07
C SER A 426 -14.12 14.17 -16.78
N ALA A 427 -14.54 13.15 -16.05
CA ALA A 427 -15.07 11.90 -16.58
C ALA A 427 -16.52 11.63 -16.10
N PRO A 428 -17.31 10.81 -16.84
CA PRO A 428 -18.60 10.35 -16.37
C PRO A 428 -18.49 9.56 -15.06
N PRO A 429 -19.49 9.62 -14.17
CA PRO A 429 -19.49 8.86 -12.93
C PRO A 429 -19.56 7.35 -13.18
N ALA A 430 -18.93 6.56 -12.30
CA ALA A 430 -18.89 5.11 -12.40
C ALA A 430 -20.28 4.48 -12.53
N GLN A 431 -21.28 5.00 -11.82
CA GLN A 431 -22.68 4.54 -11.90
C GLN A 431 -23.26 4.64 -13.31
N LEU A 432 -22.92 5.71 -14.04
CA LEU A 432 -23.37 5.89 -15.43
C LEU A 432 -22.60 4.96 -16.37
N GLU A 433 -21.32 4.78 -16.16
CA GLU A 433 -20.47 3.87 -16.93
C GLU A 433 -20.92 2.40 -16.75
N ASP A 434 -21.20 1.99 -15.53
CA ASP A 434 -21.71 0.64 -15.21
C ASP A 434 -23.08 0.41 -15.84
N CYS A 435 -23.96 1.40 -15.82
CA CYS A 435 -25.25 1.34 -16.47
C CYS A 435 -25.12 1.17 -18.00
N LEU A 436 -24.18 1.89 -18.63
CA LEU A 436 -23.87 1.75 -20.05
C LEU A 436 -23.30 0.38 -20.41
N ARG A 437 -22.41 -0.17 -19.57
CA ARG A 437 -21.86 -1.52 -19.76
C ARG A 437 -22.93 -2.58 -19.62
N HIS A 438 -23.83 -2.42 -18.64
CA HIS A 438 -24.94 -3.37 -18.45
C HIS A 438 -25.92 -3.34 -19.62
N LEU A 439 -26.26 -2.15 -20.11
CA LEU A 439 -27.09 -2.01 -21.32
C LEU A 439 -26.44 -2.68 -22.54
N ALA A 440 -25.14 -2.48 -22.74
CA ALA A 440 -24.43 -3.13 -23.85
C ALA A 440 -24.44 -4.67 -23.72
N ALA A 441 -24.36 -5.21 -22.51
CA ALA A 441 -24.46 -6.65 -22.25
C ALA A 441 -25.87 -7.17 -22.53
N LEU A 442 -26.92 -6.43 -22.07
CA LEU A 442 -28.31 -6.77 -22.33
C LEU A 442 -28.65 -6.71 -23.83
N ASP A 443 -28.15 -5.72 -24.57
CA ASP A 443 -28.34 -5.64 -26.02
C ASP A 443 -27.79 -6.88 -26.74
N VAL A 444 -26.63 -7.38 -26.37
CA VAL A 444 -26.03 -8.61 -26.90
C VAL A 444 -26.87 -9.84 -26.54
N GLU A 445 -27.32 -9.92 -25.29
CA GLU A 445 -28.15 -11.05 -24.82
C GLU A 445 -29.52 -11.06 -25.50
N LEU A 446 -30.13 -9.90 -25.70
CA LEU A 446 -31.38 -9.73 -26.41
C LEU A 446 -31.25 -10.16 -27.89
N GLU A 447 -30.16 -9.75 -28.58
CA GLU A 447 -29.90 -10.17 -29.96
C GLU A 447 -29.79 -11.71 -30.08
N ILE A 448 -29.12 -12.35 -29.13
CA ILE A 448 -29.03 -13.81 -29.07
C ILE A 448 -30.42 -14.44 -28.86
N ALA A 449 -31.16 -13.95 -27.84
CA ALA A 449 -32.49 -14.48 -27.53
C ALA A 449 -33.48 -14.32 -28.67
N GLU A 450 -33.50 -13.17 -29.33
CA GLU A 450 -34.32 -12.95 -30.52
C GLU A 450 -33.94 -13.87 -31.67
N ARG A 451 -32.66 -14.11 -31.91
CA ARG A 451 -32.17 -15.03 -32.94
C ARG A 451 -32.62 -16.46 -32.66
N GLU A 452 -32.53 -16.90 -31.40
CA GLU A 452 -32.98 -18.22 -30.97
C GLU A 452 -34.53 -18.36 -31.09
N ALA A 453 -35.26 -17.33 -30.70
CA ALA A 453 -36.73 -17.31 -30.86
C ALA A 453 -37.17 -17.41 -32.34
N ARG A 454 -36.47 -16.72 -33.28
CA ARG A 454 -36.77 -16.77 -34.73
C ARG A 454 -36.57 -18.17 -35.31
N VAL A 455 -35.67 -18.96 -34.80
CA VAL A 455 -35.43 -20.36 -35.24
C VAL A 455 -36.24 -21.40 -34.47
N GLY A 456 -37.11 -20.94 -33.53
CA GLY A 456 -37.96 -21.78 -32.71
C GLY A 456 -37.24 -22.59 -31.62
N ALA A 457 -36.02 -22.18 -31.28
CA ALA A 457 -35.22 -22.81 -30.23
C ALA A 457 -35.21 -22.02 -28.92
N GLY A 458 -35.75 -20.78 -28.91
CA GLY A 458 -35.75 -19.89 -27.73
C GLY A 458 -37.16 -19.68 -27.13
N ASP A 459 -37.19 -19.24 -25.85
CA ASP A 459 -38.44 -18.89 -25.16
C ASP A 459 -38.81 -17.42 -25.45
N PRO A 460 -40.01 -17.15 -25.99
CA PRO A 460 -40.49 -15.78 -26.20
C PRO A 460 -40.62 -14.97 -24.89
N ALA A 461 -40.88 -15.64 -23.77
CA ALA A 461 -40.98 -14.98 -22.46
C ALA A 461 -39.64 -14.37 -22.03
N ARG A 462 -38.54 -15.02 -22.33
CA ARG A 462 -37.17 -14.49 -22.06
C ARG A 462 -36.91 -13.19 -22.84
N VAL A 463 -37.32 -13.12 -24.11
CA VAL A 463 -37.17 -11.90 -24.91
C VAL A 463 -37.95 -10.73 -24.29
N ALA A 464 -39.18 -10.97 -23.82
CA ALA A 464 -40.00 -9.96 -23.16
C ALA A 464 -39.32 -9.47 -21.86
N THR A 465 -38.86 -10.39 -21.02
CA THR A 465 -38.16 -10.06 -19.76
C THR A 465 -36.89 -9.22 -20.00
N LEU A 466 -36.05 -9.62 -20.95
CA LEU A 466 -34.82 -8.88 -21.30
C LEU A 466 -35.15 -7.49 -21.88
N THR A 467 -36.24 -7.36 -22.63
CA THR A 467 -36.69 -6.06 -23.16
C THR A 467 -37.13 -5.14 -22.03
N ASP A 468 -37.95 -5.64 -21.09
CA ASP A 468 -38.40 -4.86 -19.93
C ASP A 468 -37.20 -4.43 -19.05
N GLU A 469 -36.23 -5.32 -18.84
CA GLU A 469 -35.01 -5.02 -18.07
C GLU A 469 -34.16 -3.96 -18.77
N ARG A 470 -33.98 -4.10 -20.09
CA ARG A 470 -33.27 -3.12 -20.91
C ARG A 470 -33.93 -1.73 -20.82
N ASP A 471 -35.23 -1.65 -20.94
CA ASP A 471 -36.00 -0.38 -20.89
C ASP A 471 -35.93 0.26 -19.48
N ALA A 472 -35.90 -0.56 -18.42
CA ALA A 472 -35.68 -0.08 -17.06
C ALA A 472 -34.27 0.51 -16.87
N TYR A 473 -33.23 -0.17 -17.38
CA TYR A 473 -31.83 0.33 -17.34
C TYR A 473 -31.67 1.57 -18.23
N GLU A 474 -32.31 1.65 -19.40
CA GLU A 474 -32.30 2.83 -20.26
C GLU A 474 -32.91 4.04 -19.53
N SER A 475 -34.04 3.88 -18.86
CA SER A 475 -34.67 4.92 -18.06
C SER A 475 -33.76 5.36 -16.90
N LYS A 476 -33.06 4.41 -16.23
CA LYS A 476 -32.07 4.68 -15.20
C LYS A 476 -30.88 5.45 -15.74
N ARG A 477 -30.37 5.07 -16.90
CA ARG A 477 -29.26 5.78 -17.57
C ARG A 477 -29.63 7.23 -17.86
N GLU A 478 -30.83 7.48 -18.41
CA GLU A 478 -31.31 8.84 -18.73
C GLU A 478 -31.48 9.70 -17.47
N ALA A 479 -31.95 9.12 -16.38
CA ALA A 479 -32.11 9.81 -15.11
C ALA A 479 -30.71 10.18 -14.52
N LEU A 480 -29.77 9.22 -14.54
CA LEU A 480 -28.40 9.46 -14.08
C LEU A 480 -27.68 10.49 -14.95
N ALA A 481 -27.82 10.43 -16.27
CA ALA A 481 -27.19 11.39 -17.18
C ALA A 481 -27.69 12.82 -16.96
N ARG A 482 -29.00 13.00 -16.77
CA ARG A 482 -29.60 14.32 -16.43
C ARG A 482 -29.07 14.85 -15.09
N ARG A 483 -29.10 14.00 -14.06
CA ARG A 483 -28.60 14.39 -12.73
C ARG A 483 -27.12 14.77 -12.78
N TRP A 484 -26.32 13.99 -13.50
CA TRP A 484 -24.89 14.28 -13.67
C TRP A 484 -24.64 15.63 -14.34
N GLU A 485 -25.38 15.95 -15.41
CA GLU A 485 -25.23 17.24 -16.12
C GLU A 485 -25.68 18.44 -15.25
N GLU A 486 -26.71 18.27 -14.45
CA GLU A 486 -27.15 19.25 -13.47
C GLU A 486 -26.11 19.48 -12.36
N GLU A 487 -25.56 18.40 -11.79
CA GLU A 487 -24.48 18.49 -10.79
C GLU A 487 -23.24 19.15 -11.40
N ARG A 488 -22.87 18.75 -12.62
CA ARG A 488 -21.72 19.30 -13.34
C ARG A 488 -21.82 20.80 -13.56
N THR A 489 -22.96 21.27 -13.99
CA THR A 489 -23.20 22.71 -14.20
C THR A 489 -23.03 23.50 -12.88
N ARG A 490 -23.54 22.98 -11.77
CA ARG A 490 -23.41 23.61 -10.44
C ARG A 490 -21.97 23.56 -9.93
N VAL A 491 -21.28 22.43 -10.08
CA VAL A 491 -19.88 22.30 -9.68
C VAL A 491 -18.98 23.27 -10.45
N GLN A 492 -19.19 23.40 -11.76
CA GLN A 492 -18.46 24.38 -12.59
C GLN A 492 -18.71 25.82 -12.14
N GLU A 493 -19.96 26.16 -11.80
CA GLU A 493 -20.29 27.48 -11.28
C GLU A 493 -19.65 27.75 -9.90
N ILE A 494 -19.62 26.76 -9.00
CA ILE A 494 -18.93 26.84 -7.72
C ILE A 494 -17.43 27.06 -7.94
N ILE A 495 -16.80 26.34 -8.85
CA ILE A 495 -15.38 26.52 -9.17
C ILE A 495 -15.13 27.93 -9.72
N ARG A 496 -15.98 28.41 -10.62
CA ARG A 496 -15.91 29.78 -11.18
C ARG A 496 -16.04 30.85 -10.11
N LEU A 497 -17.00 30.72 -9.21
CA LEU A 497 -17.23 31.67 -8.11
C LEU A 497 -16.06 31.67 -7.12
N ARG A 498 -15.49 30.52 -6.80
CA ARG A 498 -14.27 30.41 -5.98
C ARG A 498 -13.07 31.12 -6.64
N ALA A 499 -12.85 30.89 -7.94
CA ALA A 499 -11.78 31.56 -8.68
C ALA A 499 -11.96 33.08 -8.68
N ALA A 500 -13.19 33.57 -8.84
CA ALA A 500 -13.50 34.98 -8.75
C ALA A 500 -13.24 35.57 -7.34
N LEU A 501 -13.58 34.81 -6.28
CA LEU A 501 -13.28 35.21 -4.89
C LEU A 501 -11.78 35.27 -4.61
N PHE A 502 -11.00 34.31 -5.10
CA PHE A 502 -9.54 34.35 -4.98
C PHE A 502 -8.92 35.54 -5.75
N ALA A 503 -9.47 35.90 -6.92
CA ALA A 503 -9.00 37.04 -7.70
C ALA A 503 -9.39 38.41 -7.12
N ALA A 504 -10.52 38.50 -6.41
CA ALA A 504 -11.04 39.75 -5.85
C ALA A 504 -10.25 40.25 -4.62
N GLY A 505 -9.47 39.40 -3.94
CA GLY A 505 -8.67 39.76 -2.77
C GLY A 505 -9.51 40.39 -1.63
N ASP A 506 -9.13 41.57 -1.16
CA ASP A 506 -9.79 42.29 -0.04
C ASP A 506 -10.97 43.20 -0.46
N GLU A 507 -11.43 43.15 -1.70
CA GLU A 507 -12.59 43.91 -2.16
C GLU A 507 -13.90 43.34 -1.55
N ASP A 508 -15.00 44.14 -1.67
CA ASP A 508 -16.31 43.71 -1.16
C ASP A 508 -16.82 42.46 -1.92
N THR A 509 -16.63 41.29 -1.31
CA THR A 509 -16.95 39.97 -1.86
C THR A 509 -18.27 39.42 -1.30
N ALA A 510 -19.08 40.19 -0.60
CA ALA A 510 -20.29 39.76 0.09
C ALA A 510 -21.29 39.11 -0.89
N GLU A 511 -21.48 39.65 -2.07
CA GLU A 511 -22.38 39.15 -3.10
C GLU A 511 -21.89 37.80 -3.67
N LEU A 512 -20.58 37.71 -3.99
CA LEU A 512 -19.97 36.47 -4.48
C LEU A 512 -20.05 35.35 -3.45
N ARG A 513 -19.84 35.67 -2.17
CA ARG A 513 -20.00 34.70 -1.06
C ARG A 513 -21.44 34.20 -0.93
N SER A 514 -22.42 35.13 -1.06
CA SER A 514 -23.83 34.73 -1.03
C SER A 514 -24.21 33.84 -2.17
N GLN A 515 -23.78 34.13 -3.40
CA GLN A 515 -23.99 33.30 -4.58
C GLN A 515 -23.32 31.93 -4.43
N LEU A 516 -22.10 31.90 -3.90
CA LEU A 516 -21.39 30.65 -3.65
C LEU A 516 -22.13 29.75 -2.65
N ALA A 517 -22.60 30.32 -1.53
CA ALA A 517 -23.37 29.62 -0.51
C ALA A 517 -24.69 29.06 -1.08
N GLU A 518 -25.37 29.84 -1.93
CA GLU A 518 -26.59 29.38 -2.59
C GLU A 518 -26.34 28.20 -3.53
N GLN A 519 -25.28 28.26 -4.35
CA GLN A 519 -24.93 27.15 -5.25
C GLN A 519 -24.49 25.89 -4.50
N GLN A 520 -23.74 26.04 -3.40
CA GLN A 520 -23.35 24.93 -2.54
C GLN A 520 -24.58 24.26 -1.91
N GLN A 521 -25.52 25.04 -1.37
CA GLN A 521 -26.75 24.52 -0.79
C GLN A 521 -27.62 23.82 -1.84
N ALA A 522 -27.73 24.40 -3.03
CA ALA A 522 -28.48 23.82 -4.14
C ALA A 522 -27.84 22.51 -4.63
N LEU A 523 -26.50 22.43 -4.69
CA LEU A 523 -25.77 21.23 -5.03
C LEU A 523 -26.01 20.14 -3.97
N HIS A 524 -25.89 20.49 -2.69
CA HIS A 524 -26.11 19.54 -1.59
C HIS A 524 -27.55 18.97 -1.60
N THR A 525 -28.55 19.82 -1.87
CA THR A 525 -29.95 19.37 -1.99
C THR A 525 -30.16 18.44 -3.17
N LEU A 526 -29.47 18.68 -4.30
CA LEU A 526 -29.55 17.82 -5.49
C LEU A 526 -28.86 16.47 -5.28
N GLN A 527 -27.71 16.46 -4.60
CA GLN A 527 -26.89 15.27 -4.38
C GLN A 527 -27.47 14.30 -3.34
N GLY A 528 -28.11 14.83 -2.30
CA GLY A 528 -28.57 14.00 -1.19
C GLY A 528 -27.42 13.18 -0.57
N ASP A 529 -27.67 11.89 -0.38
CA ASP A 529 -26.68 10.96 0.24
C ASP A 529 -25.66 10.38 -0.75
N GLU A 530 -25.90 10.52 -2.07
CA GLU A 530 -25.06 9.90 -3.12
C GLU A 530 -24.60 10.92 -4.16
N PRO A 531 -23.54 11.69 -3.90
CA PRO A 531 -23.00 12.64 -4.86
C PRO A 531 -22.37 11.93 -6.06
N LEU A 532 -22.63 12.43 -7.29
CA LEU A 532 -22.00 11.97 -8.52
C LEU A 532 -20.69 12.73 -8.83
N LEU A 533 -20.61 13.98 -8.40
CA LEU A 533 -19.50 14.90 -8.61
C LEU A 533 -19.09 15.60 -7.33
N PHE A 534 -17.81 15.91 -7.22
CA PHE A 534 -17.26 16.61 -6.05
C PHE A 534 -16.72 17.97 -6.45
N ALA A 535 -17.11 19.02 -5.71
CA ALA A 535 -16.63 20.39 -5.92
C ALA A 535 -15.32 20.72 -5.17
N ALA A 536 -14.93 19.87 -4.22
CA ALA A 536 -13.71 19.95 -3.42
C ALA A 536 -13.43 18.60 -2.78
N VAL A 537 -12.23 18.45 -2.23
CA VAL A 537 -11.90 17.30 -1.37
C VAL A 537 -12.35 17.64 0.05
N ASP A 538 -13.34 16.95 0.54
CA ASP A 538 -13.91 17.05 1.89
C ASP A 538 -13.72 15.74 2.69
N GLU A 539 -14.25 15.70 3.90
CA GLU A 539 -14.22 14.52 4.77
C GLU A 539 -14.91 13.31 4.13
N ASN A 540 -16.00 13.50 3.40
CA ASN A 540 -16.78 12.42 2.78
C ASN A 540 -16.00 11.73 1.66
N VAL A 541 -15.29 12.51 0.82
CA VAL A 541 -14.43 11.96 -0.24
C VAL A 541 -13.31 11.12 0.38
N VAL A 542 -12.67 11.62 1.43
CA VAL A 542 -11.61 10.91 2.15
C VAL A 542 -12.17 9.61 2.76
N ALA A 543 -13.31 9.68 3.41
CA ALA A 543 -13.95 8.51 4.01
C ALA A 543 -14.37 7.48 2.95
N ALA A 544 -14.83 7.91 1.76
CA ALA A 544 -15.13 7.03 0.65
C ALA A 544 -13.90 6.26 0.15
N VAL A 545 -12.74 6.93 0.04
CA VAL A 545 -11.48 6.27 -0.32
C VAL A 545 -11.07 5.24 0.74
N VAL A 546 -11.19 5.57 2.02
CA VAL A 546 -10.89 4.63 3.11
C VAL A 546 -11.85 3.43 3.07
N SER A 547 -13.14 3.68 2.79
CA SER A 547 -14.13 2.61 2.61
C SER A 547 -13.72 1.62 1.51
N ASP A 548 -13.30 2.12 0.37
CA ASP A 548 -12.86 1.29 -0.75
C ASP A 548 -11.59 0.48 -0.42
N TRP A 549 -10.65 1.07 0.31
CA TRP A 549 -9.40 0.39 0.69
C TRP A 549 -9.57 -0.65 1.78
N THR A 550 -10.53 -0.44 2.68
CA THR A 550 -10.70 -1.28 3.88
C THR A 550 -11.92 -2.21 3.80
N GLY A 551 -12.86 -1.95 2.89
CA GLY A 551 -14.16 -2.63 2.84
C GLY A 551 -15.13 -2.24 3.96
N ILE A 552 -14.81 -1.23 4.77
CA ILE A 552 -15.67 -0.76 5.87
C ILE A 552 -16.70 0.21 5.32
N PRO A 553 -18.01 0.00 5.53
CA PRO A 553 -19.04 0.87 4.99
C PRO A 553 -18.92 2.35 5.43
N LEU A 554 -19.07 3.28 4.49
CA LEU A 554 -18.94 4.72 4.71
C LEU A 554 -19.81 5.23 5.86
N GLY A 555 -21.06 4.81 5.94
CA GLY A 555 -22.00 5.24 6.98
C GLY A 555 -21.59 4.86 8.41
N ARG A 556 -20.65 3.96 8.59
CA ARG A 556 -20.06 3.62 9.91
C ARG A 556 -18.88 4.52 10.27
N MET A 557 -18.22 5.13 9.29
CA MET A 557 -17.06 6.00 9.51
C MET A 557 -17.47 7.45 9.79
N VAL A 558 -18.52 7.93 9.12
CA VAL A 558 -18.98 9.33 9.16
C VAL A 558 -20.04 9.56 10.23
N LYS A 559 -20.76 8.50 10.65
CA LYS A 559 -21.72 8.63 11.76
C LYS A 559 -21.03 9.13 13.01
N ASN A 560 -21.64 10.11 13.62
CA ASN A 560 -21.18 10.78 14.82
C ASN A 560 -20.72 9.73 15.87
N GLU A 561 -19.41 9.61 16.07
CA GLU A 561 -18.79 8.65 17.01
C GLU A 561 -19.37 8.79 18.41
N ILE A 562 -19.80 10.00 18.76
CA ILE A 562 -20.41 10.33 20.04
C ILE A 562 -21.75 9.61 20.19
N ASP A 563 -22.60 9.63 19.16
CA ASP A 563 -23.91 8.96 19.20
C ASP A 563 -23.78 7.44 19.27
N ALA A 564 -22.81 6.88 18.52
CA ALA A 564 -22.52 5.45 18.58
C ALA A 564 -22.07 5.02 19.98
N VAL A 565 -21.23 5.81 20.65
CA VAL A 565 -20.78 5.53 22.02
C VAL A 565 -21.89 5.77 23.05
N LEU A 566 -22.75 6.78 22.86
CA LEU A 566 -23.87 7.06 23.75
C LEU A 566 -24.91 5.94 23.72
N ASN A 567 -25.17 5.35 22.56
CA ASN A 567 -26.17 4.29 22.37
C ASN A 567 -25.52 2.88 22.37
N LEU A 568 -24.26 2.75 22.77
CA LEU A 568 -23.49 1.50 22.66
C LEU A 568 -24.19 0.31 23.34
N ALA A 569 -24.70 0.49 24.57
CA ALA A 569 -25.34 -0.59 25.31
C ALA A 569 -26.60 -1.12 24.61
N ASP A 570 -27.40 -0.24 24.01
CA ASP A 570 -28.60 -0.61 23.25
C ASP A 570 -28.23 -1.35 21.96
N THR A 571 -27.22 -0.86 21.25
CA THR A 571 -26.70 -1.52 20.05
C THR A 571 -26.18 -2.91 20.35
N LEU A 572 -25.39 -3.07 21.42
CA LEU A 572 -24.86 -4.37 21.85
C LEU A 572 -25.99 -5.33 22.24
N ASN A 573 -27.03 -4.83 22.94
CA ASN A 573 -28.15 -5.65 23.39
C ASN A 573 -29.02 -6.18 22.25
N GLN A 574 -28.99 -5.57 21.07
CA GLN A 574 -29.67 -6.13 19.89
C GLN A 574 -29.02 -7.44 19.39
N ARG A 575 -27.77 -7.65 19.74
CA ARG A 575 -26.98 -8.80 19.28
C ARG A 575 -26.65 -9.79 20.41
N VAL A 576 -26.38 -9.28 21.61
CA VAL A 576 -26.09 -10.09 22.80
C VAL A 576 -27.28 -10.06 23.74
N ILE A 577 -28.05 -11.16 23.73
CA ILE A 577 -29.33 -11.26 24.45
C ILE A 577 -29.08 -11.68 25.91
N GLY A 578 -29.84 -11.05 26.82
CA GLY A 578 -29.92 -11.45 28.25
C GLY A 578 -28.78 -10.97 29.15
N GLN A 579 -27.82 -10.19 28.65
CA GLN A 579 -26.65 -9.74 29.44
C GLN A 579 -26.59 -8.21 29.60
N ARG A 580 -27.75 -7.55 29.63
CA ARG A 580 -27.86 -6.09 29.63
C ARG A 580 -26.96 -5.40 30.67
N HIS A 581 -26.91 -5.91 31.91
CA HIS A 581 -26.10 -5.37 33.00
C HIS A 581 -24.60 -5.33 32.64
N GLY A 582 -24.09 -6.41 32.03
CA GLY A 582 -22.69 -6.49 31.59
C GLY A 582 -22.39 -5.54 30.42
N LEU A 583 -23.32 -5.43 29.49
CA LEU A 583 -23.20 -4.50 28.35
C LEU A 583 -23.22 -3.04 28.81
N ASP A 584 -24.06 -2.70 29.82
CA ASP A 584 -24.09 -1.37 30.42
C ASP A 584 -22.77 -1.01 31.12
N LEU A 585 -22.17 -1.98 31.84
CA LEU A 585 -20.85 -1.80 32.47
C LEU A 585 -19.75 -1.52 31.43
N ILE A 586 -19.71 -2.31 30.37
CA ILE A 586 -18.77 -2.13 29.28
C ILE A 586 -18.98 -0.78 28.61
N ALA A 587 -20.22 -0.45 28.25
CA ALA A 587 -20.56 0.82 27.61
C ALA A 587 -20.21 2.04 28.48
N ARG A 588 -20.45 1.94 29.80
CA ARG A 588 -20.08 2.99 30.76
C ARG A 588 -18.57 3.23 30.76
N ARG A 589 -17.75 2.18 30.78
CA ARG A 589 -16.30 2.27 30.74
C ARG A 589 -15.80 2.88 29.45
N VAL A 590 -16.36 2.46 28.32
CA VAL A 590 -16.04 3.03 27.00
C VAL A 590 -16.40 4.52 26.94
N LYS A 591 -17.56 4.93 27.46
CA LYS A 591 -17.97 6.35 27.55
C LYS A 591 -16.98 7.18 28.36
N THR A 592 -16.51 6.67 29.51
CA THR A 592 -15.52 7.36 30.35
C THR A 592 -14.19 7.57 29.62
N SER A 593 -13.73 6.54 28.92
CA SER A 593 -12.50 6.63 28.13
C SER A 593 -12.62 7.62 26.96
N ARG A 594 -13.73 7.58 26.22
CA ARG A 594 -13.97 8.51 25.11
C ARG A 594 -14.13 9.97 25.56
N ALA A 595 -14.64 10.17 26.78
CA ALA A 595 -14.68 11.49 27.41
C ALA A 595 -13.30 11.96 27.90
N LYS A 596 -12.24 11.14 27.77
CA LYS A 596 -10.88 11.41 28.26
C LYS A 596 -10.82 11.71 29.77
N LEU A 597 -11.65 11.04 30.55
CA LEU A 597 -11.71 11.20 32.01
C LEU A 597 -10.95 10.11 32.77
N ASP A 598 -10.39 9.14 32.06
CA ASP A 598 -9.55 8.07 32.62
C ASP A 598 -8.05 8.31 32.35
N ASP A 599 -7.22 7.37 32.81
CA ASP A 599 -5.76 7.40 32.59
C ASP A 599 -5.45 7.14 31.10
N PRO A 600 -4.89 8.11 30.38
CA PRO A 600 -4.61 7.98 28.95
C PRO A 600 -3.55 6.92 28.60
N ASN A 601 -2.83 6.42 29.63
CA ASN A 601 -1.79 5.41 29.46
C ASN A 601 -2.30 3.98 29.58
N LYS A 602 -3.58 3.77 29.85
CA LYS A 602 -4.17 2.42 30.01
C LYS A 602 -5.02 2.04 28.81
N PRO A 603 -5.29 0.74 28.60
CA PRO A 603 -6.30 0.29 27.64
C PRO A 603 -7.67 0.92 27.94
N ILE A 604 -8.52 1.07 26.92
CA ILE A 604 -9.89 1.62 27.05
C ILE A 604 -10.67 0.90 28.14
N GLY A 605 -10.55 -0.43 28.22
CA GLY A 605 -11.13 -1.24 29.26
C GLY A 605 -10.56 -2.65 29.25
N VAL A 606 -10.49 -3.26 30.44
CA VAL A 606 -10.11 -4.66 30.61
C VAL A 606 -11.23 -5.35 31.37
N PHE A 607 -11.88 -6.31 30.71
CA PHE A 607 -13.07 -7.01 31.24
C PHE A 607 -12.84 -8.51 31.31
N MET A 608 -13.27 -9.13 32.39
CA MET A 608 -13.33 -10.57 32.49
C MET A 608 -14.79 -11.03 32.51
N LEU A 609 -15.22 -11.69 31.44
CA LEU A 609 -16.57 -12.22 31.32
C LEU A 609 -16.61 -13.64 31.87
N CYS A 610 -17.31 -13.82 33.02
CA CYS A 610 -17.40 -15.08 33.71
C CYS A 610 -18.81 -15.67 33.60
N GLY A 611 -18.93 -16.92 33.22
CA GLY A 611 -20.22 -17.58 33.07
C GLY A 611 -20.18 -18.86 32.27
N PRO A 612 -21.32 -19.58 32.15
CA PRO A 612 -21.44 -20.81 31.38
C PRO A 612 -21.02 -20.66 29.93
N SER A 613 -20.80 -21.77 29.23
CA SER A 613 -20.55 -21.76 27.80
C SER A 613 -21.81 -21.37 27.02
N GLY A 614 -21.66 -20.65 25.91
CA GLY A 614 -22.76 -20.30 25.00
C GLY A 614 -23.68 -19.15 25.46
N VAL A 615 -23.29 -18.38 26.50
CA VAL A 615 -24.09 -17.22 26.98
C VAL A 615 -23.79 -15.89 26.32
N GLY A 616 -22.94 -15.88 25.27
CA GLY A 616 -22.68 -14.66 24.47
C GLY A 616 -21.34 -13.96 24.80
N LYS A 617 -20.42 -14.58 25.55
CA LYS A 617 -19.11 -13.96 25.89
C LYS A 617 -18.32 -13.55 24.65
N THR A 618 -18.11 -14.48 23.72
CA THR A 618 -17.41 -14.23 22.44
C THR A 618 -18.19 -13.28 21.54
N GLU A 619 -19.51 -13.41 21.48
CA GLU A 619 -20.38 -12.54 20.70
C GLU A 619 -20.31 -11.07 21.16
N THR A 620 -20.07 -10.84 22.46
CA THR A 620 -19.84 -9.49 23.00
C THR A 620 -18.59 -8.84 22.39
N ALA A 621 -17.49 -9.59 22.23
CA ALA A 621 -16.29 -9.07 21.61
C ALA A 621 -16.52 -8.71 20.12
N LEU A 622 -17.22 -9.58 19.38
CA LEU A 622 -17.58 -9.34 17.99
C LEU A 622 -18.48 -8.11 17.84
N ALA A 623 -19.53 -8.01 18.67
CA ALA A 623 -20.45 -6.88 18.66
C ALA A 623 -19.75 -5.54 19.00
N LEU A 624 -18.82 -5.55 19.95
CA LEU A 624 -18.01 -4.37 20.32
C LEU A 624 -17.11 -3.93 19.15
N ALA A 625 -16.41 -4.87 18.50
CA ALA A 625 -15.55 -4.55 17.37
C ALA A 625 -16.37 -4.00 16.19
N GLU A 626 -17.53 -4.58 15.93
CA GLU A 626 -18.44 -4.08 14.88
C GLU A 626 -18.90 -2.66 15.18
N SER A 627 -19.32 -2.40 16.42
CA SER A 627 -19.90 -1.11 16.82
C SER A 627 -18.87 0.01 16.93
N LEU A 628 -17.67 -0.27 17.43
CA LEU A 628 -16.65 0.73 17.75
C LEU A 628 -15.54 0.85 16.71
N TYR A 629 -15.22 -0.26 16.03
CA TYR A 629 -14.06 -0.33 15.12
C TYR A 629 -14.45 -0.69 13.67
N GLY A 630 -15.76 -0.71 13.36
CA GLY A 630 -16.25 -0.82 12.00
C GLY A 630 -16.35 -2.24 11.43
N GLY A 631 -15.99 -3.29 12.17
CA GLY A 631 -16.15 -4.66 11.69
C GLY A 631 -15.60 -5.74 12.63
N GLU A 632 -16.11 -6.95 12.49
CA GLU A 632 -15.68 -8.13 13.26
C GLU A 632 -14.22 -8.52 12.98
N GLN A 633 -13.67 -8.13 11.83
CA GLN A 633 -12.26 -8.36 11.50
C GLN A 633 -11.30 -7.64 12.45
N ASN A 634 -11.78 -6.66 13.22
CA ASN A 634 -11.01 -5.95 14.23
C ASN A 634 -11.04 -6.61 15.62
N VAL A 635 -11.46 -7.87 15.68
CA VAL A 635 -11.24 -8.74 16.85
C VAL A 635 -9.95 -9.53 16.66
N ILE A 636 -9.09 -9.48 17.66
CA ILE A 636 -7.90 -10.32 17.79
C ILE A 636 -8.23 -11.43 18.78
N THR A 637 -8.52 -12.62 18.27
CA THR A 637 -8.87 -13.77 19.12
C THR A 637 -7.64 -14.62 19.38
N ILE A 638 -7.34 -14.83 20.65
CA ILE A 638 -6.25 -15.72 21.11
C ILE A 638 -6.86 -16.75 22.06
N ASN A 639 -6.76 -18.01 21.66
CA ASN A 639 -7.20 -19.12 22.51
C ASN A 639 -6.10 -19.46 23.53
N MET A 640 -6.35 -19.21 24.80
CA MET A 640 -5.38 -19.41 25.86
C MET A 640 -5.08 -20.89 26.13
N SER A 641 -5.92 -21.81 25.64
CA SER A 641 -5.62 -23.25 25.73
C SER A 641 -4.37 -23.67 24.92
N GLU A 642 -3.92 -22.84 23.97
CA GLU A 642 -2.67 -23.05 23.23
C GLU A 642 -1.42 -22.65 24.03
N PHE A 643 -1.59 -21.91 25.12
CA PHE A 643 -0.51 -21.33 25.96
C PHE A 643 -0.48 -21.92 27.37
N GLN A 644 -0.66 -23.23 27.48
CA GLN A 644 -0.66 -23.95 28.78
C GLN A 644 0.74 -24.24 29.29
N GLU A 645 1.75 -24.22 28.44
CA GLU A 645 3.12 -24.57 28.79
C GLU A 645 4.03 -23.34 28.74
N ALA A 646 5.01 -23.25 29.64
CA ALA A 646 5.90 -22.11 29.79
C ALA A 646 6.66 -21.76 28.50
N HIS A 647 7.02 -22.75 27.68
CA HIS A 647 7.73 -22.50 26.42
C HIS A 647 6.85 -21.85 25.33
N THR A 648 5.52 -22.03 25.38
CA THR A 648 4.61 -21.41 24.41
C THR A 648 4.35 -19.94 24.72
N VAL A 649 4.63 -19.48 25.94
CA VAL A 649 4.43 -18.08 26.36
C VAL A 649 5.31 -17.12 25.53
N SER A 650 6.50 -17.56 25.15
CA SER A 650 7.40 -16.79 24.30
C SER A 650 6.84 -16.53 22.90
N THR A 651 5.97 -17.41 22.39
CA THR A 651 5.35 -17.20 21.05
C THR A 651 4.29 -16.11 21.08
N LEU A 652 3.71 -15.82 22.26
CA LEU A 652 2.73 -14.76 22.41
C LEU A 652 3.36 -13.37 22.26
N LYS A 653 4.54 -13.19 22.86
CA LYS A 653 5.31 -11.94 22.89
C LYS A 653 6.32 -11.84 21.73
N GLY A 654 6.78 -12.95 21.22
CA GLY A 654 7.92 -13.11 20.30
C GLY A 654 9.14 -13.68 21.01
N ALA A 655 9.92 -14.50 20.30
CA ALA A 655 11.11 -15.14 20.86
C ALA A 655 12.23 -14.11 21.08
N PRO A 656 12.91 -14.13 22.24
CA PRO A 656 14.07 -13.28 22.47
C PRO A 656 15.29 -13.68 21.62
N PRO A 657 16.31 -12.82 21.49
CA PRO A 657 17.50 -13.11 20.71
C PRO A 657 18.17 -14.43 21.13
N GLY A 658 18.44 -15.29 20.15
CA GLY A 658 19.09 -16.60 20.36
C GLY A 658 18.17 -17.79 20.47
N TYR A 659 16.86 -17.58 20.47
CA TYR A 659 15.85 -18.66 20.44
C TYR A 659 15.28 -18.88 19.04
N VAL A 660 14.77 -20.09 18.79
CA VAL A 660 14.07 -20.44 17.55
C VAL A 660 12.84 -19.56 17.41
N GLY A 661 12.63 -18.96 16.22
CA GLY A 661 11.54 -17.99 15.98
C GLY A 661 11.91 -16.53 16.27
N TYR A 662 13.16 -16.21 16.60
CA TYR A 662 13.62 -14.82 16.70
C TYR A 662 13.48 -14.10 15.36
N GLY A 663 12.82 -12.94 15.37
CA GLY A 663 12.50 -12.16 14.17
C GLY A 663 11.14 -12.48 13.54
N GLU A 664 10.46 -13.52 14.03
CA GLU A 664 9.06 -13.79 13.70
C GLU A 664 8.17 -13.14 14.77
N GLY A 665 7.72 -12.01 14.76
CA GLY A 665 6.97 -11.33 15.84
C GLY A 665 6.03 -12.24 16.64
N GLY A 666 5.66 -11.87 17.85
CA GLY A 666 4.73 -12.66 18.67
C GLY A 666 3.30 -12.60 18.14
N VAL A 667 2.53 -13.65 18.35
CA VAL A 667 1.14 -13.77 17.87
C VAL A 667 0.29 -12.59 18.35
N LEU A 668 0.36 -12.23 19.62
CA LEU A 668 -0.37 -11.10 20.20
C LEU A 668 0.24 -9.77 19.78
N THR A 669 1.54 -9.62 19.94
CA THR A 669 2.23 -8.34 19.70
C THR A 669 2.15 -7.92 18.24
N GLU A 670 2.33 -8.84 17.29
CA GLU A 670 2.21 -8.54 15.88
C GLU A 670 0.74 -8.26 15.46
N ALA A 671 -0.22 -8.99 16.04
CA ALA A 671 -1.64 -8.75 15.75
C ALA A 671 -2.09 -7.36 16.23
N VAL A 672 -1.68 -6.93 17.43
CA VAL A 672 -2.00 -5.60 17.96
C VAL A 672 -1.22 -4.50 17.23
N ARG A 673 0.04 -4.74 16.88
CA ARG A 673 0.82 -3.80 16.06
C ARG A 673 0.12 -3.52 14.72
N ARG A 674 -0.43 -4.55 14.08
CA ARG A 674 -1.19 -4.42 12.82
C ARG A 674 -2.57 -3.81 13.00
N ARG A 675 -3.20 -3.97 14.18
CA ARG A 675 -4.55 -3.48 14.48
C ARG A 675 -4.58 -2.82 15.86
N PRO A 676 -4.03 -1.61 16.01
CA PRO A 676 -3.98 -0.91 17.29
C PRO A 676 -5.36 -0.51 17.81
N TYR A 677 -6.35 -0.36 16.93
CA TYR A 677 -7.76 -0.14 17.26
C TYR A 677 -8.53 -1.46 17.11
N SER A 678 -8.57 -2.24 18.16
CA SER A 678 -9.15 -3.58 18.12
C SER A 678 -9.71 -4.02 19.47
N VAL A 679 -10.53 -5.06 19.43
CA VAL A 679 -10.93 -5.81 20.61
C VAL A 679 -10.01 -7.03 20.71
N VAL A 680 -9.26 -7.13 21.77
CA VAL A 680 -8.40 -8.30 22.06
C VAL A 680 -9.20 -9.27 22.92
N LEU A 681 -9.53 -10.43 22.35
CA LEU A 681 -10.26 -11.50 23.02
C LEU A 681 -9.29 -12.60 23.46
N LEU A 682 -9.13 -12.77 24.77
CA LEU A 682 -8.36 -13.84 25.38
C LEU A 682 -9.33 -14.92 25.86
N ASP A 683 -9.52 -15.93 25.05
CA ASP A 683 -10.52 -16.97 25.31
C ASP A 683 -9.99 -18.06 26.25
N GLU A 684 -10.78 -18.46 27.25
CA GLU A 684 -10.47 -19.50 28.25
C GLU A 684 -9.18 -19.19 29.05
N ILE A 685 -9.10 -17.99 29.61
CA ILE A 685 -7.89 -17.50 30.32
C ILE A 685 -7.45 -18.39 31.50
N GLU A 686 -8.35 -19.13 32.09
CA GLU A 686 -8.06 -20.08 33.20
C GLU A 686 -7.17 -21.24 32.76
N LYS A 687 -7.06 -21.50 31.45
CA LYS A 687 -6.21 -22.57 30.91
C LYS A 687 -4.78 -22.09 30.62
N ALA A 688 -4.52 -20.78 30.67
CA ALA A 688 -3.22 -20.22 30.40
C ALA A 688 -2.20 -20.54 31.50
N HIS A 689 -0.92 -20.67 31.11
CA HIS A 689 0.17 -20.76 32.04
C HIS A 689 0.26 -19.48 32.93
N PRO A 690 0.63 -19.57 34.24
CA PRO A 690 0.74 -18.40 35.13
C PRO A 690 1.62 -17.26 34.56
N ASP A 691 2.68 -17.57 33.84
CA ASP A 691 3.56 -16.57 33.20
C ASP A 691 2.83 -15.69 32.20
N VAL A 692 1.75 -16.18 31.58
CA VAL A 692 0.88 -15.38 30.69
C VAL A 692 0.22 -14.25 31.49
N HIS A 693 -0.22 -14.52 32.69
CA HIS A 693 -0.84 -13.50 33.56
C HIS A 693 0.13 -12.36 33.87
N GLU A 694 1.42 -12.66 34.05
CA GLU A 694 2.45 -11.65 34.34
C GLU A 694 2.70 -10.71 33.13
N ILE A 695 2.66 -11.23 31.91
CA ILE A 695 2.78 -10.42 30.71
C ILE A 695 1.69 -9.35 30.68
N PHE A 696 0.46 -9.70 31.03
CA PHE A 696 -0.66 -8.77 30.97
C PHE A 696 -0.67 -7.74 32.09
N PHE A 697 0.07 -7.91 33.18
CA PHE A 697 0.17 -6.86 34.23
C PHE A 697 0.73 -5.56 33.67
N GLN A 698 1.76 -5.64 32.84
CA GLN A 698 2.35 -4.47 32.19
C GLN A 698 1.36 -3.81 31.23
N VAL A 699 0.64 -4.59 30.43
CA VAL A 699 -0.37 -4.10 29.49
C VAL A 699 -1.50 -3.39 30.21
N PHE A 700 -2.02 -3.96 31.30
CA PHE A 700 -3.16 -3.40 32.05
C PHE A 700 -2.81 -2.13 32.82
N ASP A 701 -1.57 -2.01 33.29
CA ASP A 701 -1.13 -0.85 34.07
C ASP A 701 -0.56 0.28 33.20
N LYS A 702 0.18 -0.07 32.14
CA LYS A 702 0.93 0.90 31.32
C LYS A 702 0.39 1.04 29.90
N GLY A 703 -0.52 0.17 29.48
CA GLY A 703 -1.08 0.18 28.12
C GLY A 703 -0.10 -0.19 27.02
N TRP A 704 1.02 -0.83 27.34
CA TRP A 704 2.01 -1.27 26.37
C TRP A 704 2.83 -2.46 26.86
N MET A 705 3.46 -3.16 25.93
CA MET A 705 4.45 -4.18 26.21
C MET A 705 5.56 -4.17 25.16
N GLU A 706 6.72 -4.70 25.50
CA GLU A 706 7.79 -4.94 24.54
C GLU A 706 7.63 -6.31 23.90
N ASP A 707 7.85 -6.39 22.58
CA ASP A 707 7.94 -7.66 21.88
C ASP A 707 9.30 -8.35 22.10
N GLY A 708 9.53 -9.52 21.50
CA GLY A 708 10.79 -10.25 21.58
C GLY A 708 12.01 -9.50 21.02
N GLU A 709 11.80 -8.48 20.21
CA GLU A 709 12.84 -7.63 19.62
C GLU A 709 13.06 -6.31 20.40
N GLY A 710 12.30 -6.08 21.47
CA GLY A 710 12.34 -4.85 22.26
C GLY A 710 11.60 -3.67 21.63
N ARG A 711 10.67 -3.94 20.69
CA ARG A 711 9.76 -2.91 20.15
C ARG A 711 8.64 -2.67 21.16
N HIS A 712 8.26 -1.41 21.25
CA HIS A 712 7.16 -0.97 22.09
C HIS A 712 5.82 -1.17 21.35
N ILE A 713 4.95 -2.04 21.84
CA ILE A 713 3.64 -2.33 21.27
C ILE A 713 2.56 -1.66 22.12
N ASP A 714 1.77 -0.80 21.48
CA ASP A 714 0.76 0.03 22.13
C ASP A 714 -0.61 -0.65 22.19
N PHE A 715 -1.19 -0.74 23.38
CA PHE A 715 -2.52 -1.31 23.68
C PHE A 715 -3.54 -0.25 24.14
N ARG A 716 -3.19 1.04 24.17
CA ARG A 716 -4.05 2.09 24.73
C ARG A 716 -5.39 2.23 24.00
N ASN A 717 -5.42 1.93 22.71
CA ASN A 717 -6.63 2.01 21.91
C ASN A 717 -7.37 0.68 21.79
N THR A 718 -6.98 -0.34 22.57
CA THR A 718 -7.65 -1.64 22.58
C THR A 718 -8.65 -1.77 23.71
N ILE A 719 -9.66 -2.61 23.50
CA ILE A 719 -10.53 -3.14 24.56
C ILE A 719 -10.12 -4.59 24.75
N ILE A 720 -9.76 -4.97 25.95
CA ILE A 720 -9.30 -6.31 26.26
C ILE A 720 -10.42 -7.08 26.98
N ILE A 721 -10.83 -8.19 26.41
CA ILE A 721 -11.86 -9.07 26.93
C ILE A 721 -11.23 -10.43 27.23
N LEU A 722 -11.29 -10.84 28.50
CA LEU A 722 -10.94 -12.17 28.94
C LEU A 722 -12.23 -12.97 29.12
N THR A 723 -12.29 -14.18 28.63
CA THR A 723 -13.42 -15.09 28.96
C THR A 723 -12.96 -16.16 29.91
N SER A 724 -13.83 -16.51 30.85
CA SER A 724 -13.57 -17.59 31.80
C SER A 724 -14.84 -18.39 32.10
N ASN A 725 -14.64 -19.68 32.31
CA ASN A 725 -15.69 -20.58 32.78
C ASN A 725 -15.57 -20.85 34.31
N VAL A 726 -14.65 -20.19 35.01
CA VAL A 726 -14.49 -20.29 36.47
C VAL A 726 -15.75 -19.79 37.16
N GLY A 727 -16.22 -20.53 38.13
CA GLY A 727 -17.44 -20.22 38.89
C GLY A 727 -18.76 -20.55 38.17
N THR A 728 -18.73 -21.27 37.06
CA THR A 728 -19.95 -21.68 36.34
C THR A 728 -20.92 -22.44 37.22
N ASP A 729 -20.43 -23.40 38.02
CA ASP A 729 -21.28 -24.19 38.94
C ASP A 729 -21.92 -23.31 39.99
N LEU A 730 -21.20 -22.33 40.52
CA LEU A 730 -21.72 -21.35 41.47
C LEU A 730 -22.81 -20.46 40.83
N ILE A 731 -22.56 -19.97 39.64
CA ILE A 731 -23.55 -19.16 38.86
C ILE A 731 -24.81 -20.00 38.64
N ALA A 732 -24.66 -21.24 38.17
CA ALA A 732 -25.78 -22.15 37.93
C ALA A 732 -26.59 -22.40 39.20
N ALA A 733 -25.90 -22.64 40.32
CA ALA A 733 -26.59 -22.87 41.59
C ALA A 733 -27.31 -21.63 42.11
N MET A 734 -26.72 -20.44 41.99
CA MET A 734 -27.34 -19.16 42.41
C MET A 734 -28.49 -18.72 41.52
N CYS A 735 -28.48 -19.10 40.26
CA CYS A 735 -29.48 -18.76 39.26
C CYS A 735 -30.47 -19.90 38.99
N ALA A 736 -30.50 -20.95 39.81
CA ALA A 736 -31.36 -22.13 39.62
C ALA A 736 -32.85 -21.80 39.74
N ASP A 737 -33.19 -20.81 40.55
CA ASP A 737 -34.57 -20.34 40.73
C ASP A 737 -34.74 -18.99 39.96
N PRO A 738 -35.57 -18.97 38.91
CA PRO A 738 -35.83 -17.75 38.15
C PRO A 738 -36.41 -16.60 38.97
N ASP A 739 -37.16 -16.90 40.01
CA ASP A 739 -37.81 -15.90 40.87
C ASP A 739 -36.83 -15.29 41.92
N LEU A 740 -35.68 -15.92 42.11
CA LEU A 740 -34.66 -15.54 43.09
C LEU A 740 -33.31 -15.19 42.44
N MET A 741 -33.33 -14.67 41.21
CA MET A 741 -32.14 -14.28 40.48
C MET A 741 -31.31 -13.24 41.28
N PRO A 742 -30.03 -13.51 41.56
CA PRO A 742 -29.17 -12.57 42.29
C PRO A 742 -28.91 -11.31 41.46
N GLU A 743 -28.77 -10.18 42.17
CA GLU A 743 -28.29 -8.94 41.58
C GLU A 743 -26.86 -9.10 41.04
N PRO A 744 -26.47 -8.38 39.98
CA PRO A 744 -25.14 -8.51 39.37
C PRO A 744 -23.97 -8.31 40.34
N ASP A 745 -24.11 -7.38 41.30
CA ASP A 745 -23.10 -7.10 42.32
C ASP A 745 -22.94 -8.25 43.32
N ALA A 746 -24.06 -8.89 43.71
CA ALA A 746 -24.04 -10.06 44.59
C ALA A 746 -23.37 -11.24 43.87
N LEU A 747 -23.68 -11.46 42.60
CA LEU A 747 -23.09 -12.53 41.81
C LEU A 747 -21.58 -12.29 41.59
N SER A 748 -21.18 -11.06 41.28
CA SER A 748 -19.77 -10.66 41.16
C SER A 748 -19.00 -10.84 42.47
N GLY A 749 -19.63 -10.51 43.61
CA GLY A 749 -19.08 -10.73 44.94
C GLY A 749 -18.86 -12.22 45.27
N ALA A 750 -19.84 -13.08 44.91
CA ALA A 750 -19.73 -14.51 45.07
C ALA A 750 -18.65 -15.17 44.21
N LEU A 751 -18.43 -14.68 42.98
CA LEU A 751 -17.39 -15.15 42.09
C LEU A 751 -15.97 -14.84 42.55
N ARG A 752 -15.79 -13.89 43.47
CA ARG A 752 -14.45 -13.47 43.92
C ARG A 752 -13.62 -14.62 44.51
N GLN A 753 -14.22 -15.49 45.29
CA GLN A 753 -13.50 -16.59 45.91
C GLN A 753 -13.06 -17.65 44.89
N PRO A 754 -13.92 -18.17 43.99
CA PRO A 754 -13.49 -19.10 42.95
C PRO A 754 -12.44 -18.50 42.03
N LEU A 755 -12.52 -17.21 41.72
CA LEU A 755 -11.53 -16.53 40.86
C LEU A 755 -10.17 -16.39 41.54
N LEU A 756 -10.12 -16.17 42.87
CA LEU A 756 -8.87 -16.09 43.65
C LEU A 756 -8.15 -17.44 43.75
N GLU A 757 -8.86 -18.55 43.59
CA GLU A 757 -8.27 -19.90 43.56
C GLU A 757 -7.50 -20.17 42.27
N VAL A 758 -7.87 -19.49 41.16
CA VAL A 758 -7.30 -19.70 39.82
C VAL A 758 -6.37 -18.55 39.40
N PHE A 759 -6.74 -17.32 39.75
CA PHE A 759 -6.03 -16.13 39.29
C PHE A 759 -5.36 -15.38 40.47
N PRO A 760 -4.16 -14.81 40.23
CA PRO A 760 -3.49 -14.01 41.23
C PRO A 760 -4.31 -12.74 41.55
N PRO A 761 -4.37 -12.30 42.83
CA PRO A 761 -5.09 -11.08 43.24
C PRO A 761 -4.66 -9.84 42.44
N ALA A 762 -3.40 -9.82 42.06
CA ALA A 762 -2.82 -8.73 41.23
C ALA A 762 -3.47 -8.60 39.86
N LEU A 763 -3.87 -9.68 39.22
CA LEU A 763 -4.61 -9.67 37.95
C LEU A 763 -6.03 -9.16 38.18
N LEU A 764 -6.74 -9.73 39.12
CA LEU A 764 -8.15 -9.41 39.42
C LEU A 764 -8.35 -7.95 39.85
N GLY A 765 -7.35 -7.33 40.51
CA GLY A 765 -7.39 -5.92 40.87
C GLY A 765 -7.26 -4.93 39.70
N ARG A 766 -6.92 -5.41 38.50
CA ARG A 766 -6.66 -4.57 37.28
C ARG A 766 -7.73 -4.69 36.22
N LEU A 767 -8.71 -5.54 36.42
CA LEU A 767 -9.78 -5.81 35.47
C LEU A 767 -11.16 -5.71 36.13
N LEU A 768 -12.18 -5.59 35.29
CA LEU A 768 -13.55 -5.55 35.70
C LEU A 768 -14.18 -6.93 35.48
N VAL A 769 -14.59 -7.59 36.56
CA VAL A 769 -15.27 -8.88 36.47
C VAL A 769 -16.73 -8.63 36.13
N VAL A 770 -17.22 -9.24 35.07
CA VAL A 770 -18.59 -9.13 34.56
C VAL A 770 -19.22 -10.53 34.58
N PRO A 771 -20.13 -10.83 35.51
CA PRO A 771 -20.83 -12.10 35.52
C PRO A 771 -21.85 -12.16 34.39
N TYR A 772 -21.93 -13.31 33.72
CA TYR A 772 -22.93 -13.58 32.68
C TYR A 772 -23.92 -14.64 33.21
N TYR A 773 -25.19 -14.31 33.10
CA TYR A 773 -26.26 -15.19 33.51
C TYR A 773 -26.47 -16.36 32.58
N PRO A 774 -26.97 -17.52 33.07
CA PRO A 774 -27.45 -18.57 32.18
C PRO A 774 -28.61 -18.08 31.34
N LEU A 775 -28.77 -18.65 30.16
CA LEU A 775 -29.86 -18.26 29.23
C LEU A 775 -31.16 -18.91 29.68
N SER A 776 -32.24 -18.11 29.79
CA SER A 776 -33.61 -18.60 29.95
C SER A 776 -34.20 -19.03 28.60
N ASP A 777 -35.29 -19.81 28.64
CA ASP A 777 -36.01 -20.24 27.42
C ASP A 777 -36.49 -19.05 26.58
N GLU A 778 -36.90 -17.95 27.21
CA GLU A 778 -37.26 -16.72 26.53
C GLU A 778 -36.09 -16.09 25.81
N MET A 779 -34.91 -16.02 26.45
CA MET A 779 -33.67 -15.52 25.87
C MET A 779 -33.21 -16.40 24.71
N LEU A 780 -33.29 -17.74 24.88
CA LEU A 780 -33.00 -18.69 23.80
C LEU A 780 -33.92 -18.47 22.59
N GLY A 781 -35.23 -18.26 22.85
CA GLY A 781 -36.20 -17.92 21.81
C GLY A 781 -35.86 -16.66 21.02
N GLN A 782 -35.36 -15.61 21.70
CA GLN A 782 -34.90 -14.39 21.07
C GLN A 782 -33.63 -14.65 20.22
N ILE A 783 -32.69 -15.44 20.69
CA ILE A 783 -31.49 -15.84 19.95
C ILE A 783 -31.86 -16.63 18.70
N VAL A 784 -32.79 -17.58 18.80
CA VAL A 784 -33.28 -18.35 17.66
C VAL A 784 -33.91 -17.44 16.60
N ARG A 785 -34.77 -16.50 17.01
CA ARG A 785 -35.35 -15.53 16.06
C ARG A 785 -34.30 -14.66 15.39
N LEU A 786 -33.25 -14.26 16.11
CA LEU A 786 -32.16 -13.47 15.56
C LEU A 786 -31.35 -14.26 14.52
N GLN A 787 -31.07 -15.54 14.75
CA GLN A 787 -30.40 -16.42 13.80
C GLN A 787 -31.27 -16.72 12.58
N LEU A 788 -32.56 -16.98 12.78
CA LEU A 788 -33.52 -17.15 11.68
C LEU A 788 -33.64 -15.89 10.82
N GLY A 789 -33.62 -14.69 11.41
CA GLY A 789 -33.58 -13.43 10.68
C GLY A 789 -32.32 -13.22 9.84
N ARG A 790 -31.18 -13.77 10.27
CA ARG A 790 -29.95 -13.80 9.46
C ARG A 790 -30.10 -14.73 8.26
N ILE A 791 -30.76 -15.88 8.44
CA ILE A 791 -31.06 -16.83 7.36
C ILE A 791 -32.04 -16.20 6.37
N GLN A 792 -33.10 -15.52 6.86
CA GLN A 792 -34.05 -14.80 6.02
C GLN A 792 -33.37 -13.81 5.08
N ARG A 793 -32.51 -12.96 5.62
CA ARG A 793 -31.75 -11.99 4.81
C ARG A 793 -30.89 -12.66 3.75
N ARG A 794 -30.19 -13.75 4.08
CA ARG A 794 -29.38 -14.50 3.10
C ARG A 794 -30.21 -15.12 1.98
N LEU A 795 -31.41 -15.61 2.28
CA LEU A 795 -32.33 -16.16 1.28
C LEU A 795 -32.88 -15.06 0.36
N GLU A 796 -33.19 -13.89 0.93
CA GLU A 796 -33.68 -12.74 0.17
C GLU A 796 -32.54 -12.18 -0.73
N GLU A 797 -31.34 -11.97 -0.20
CA GLU A 797 -30.19 -11.41 -0.92
C GLU A 797 -29.66 -12.33 -2.03
N ASN A 798 -29.60 -13.66 -1.78
CA ASN A 798 -28.96 -14.60 -2.71
C ASN A 798 -29.94 -15.31 -3.66
N HIS A 799 -31.21 -15.41 -3.27
CA HIS A 799 -32.22 -16.21 -4.00
C HIS A 799 -33.52 -15.44 -4.28
N ASN A 800 -33.68 -14.19 -3.82
CA ASN A 800 -34.90 -13.41 -3.91
C ASN A 800 -36.13 -14.13 -3.30
N ILE A 801 -35.91 -14.92 -2.22
CA ILE A 801 -36.93 -15.71 -1.56
C ILE A 801 -37.35 -15.02 -0.24
N ILE A 802 -38.61 -14.65 -0.11
CA ILE A 802 -39.17 -14.16 1.14
C ILE A 802 -39.49 -15.39 2.00
N SER A 803 -38.89 -15.47 3.20
CA SER A 803 -39.05 -16.62 4.10
C SER A 803 -39.81 -16.24 5.38
N GLU A 804 -40.71 -17.10 5.81
CA GLU A 804 -41.46 -16.99 7.07
C GLU A 804 -41.25 -18.25 7.92
N PHE A 805 -40.92 -18.06 9.20
CA PHE A 805 -40.73 -19.12 10.18
C PHE A 805 -41.84 -19.06 11.22
N ASP A 806 -42.53 -20.16 11.42
CA ASP A 806 -43.57 -20.26 12.43
C ASP A 806 -42.99 -20.29 13.86
N ASP A 807 -43.74 -19.80 14.84
CA ASP A 807 -43.32 -19.89 16.27
C ASP A 807 -43.13 -21.32 16.75
N SER A 808 -43.75 -22.32 16.15
CA SER A 808 -43.53 -23.74 16.41
C SER A 808 -42.07 -24.16 16.15
N VAL A 809 -41.43 -23.60 15.14
CA VAL A 809 -40.01 -23.83 14.83
C VAL A 809 -39.12 -23.30 15.95
N VAL A 810 -39.40 -22.07 16.41
CA VAL A 810 -38.66 -21.44 17.52
C VAL A 810 -38.79 -22.28 18.80
N GLN A 811 -39.98 -22.67 19.16
CA GLN A 811 -40.27 -23.49 20.36
C GLN A 811 -39.54 -24.83 20.32
N GLN A 812 -39.56 -25.51 19.17
CA GLN A 812 -38.88 -26.80 19.00
C GLN A 812 -37.37 -26.68 19.15
N ILE A 813 -36.75 -25.59 18.60
CA ILE A 813 -35.31 -25.36 18.73
C ILE A 813 -34.97 -25.08 20.19
N VAL A 814 -35.74 -24.23 20.88
CA VAL A 814 -35.55 -23.93 22.31
C VAL A 814 -35.62 -25.20 23.17
N GLN A 815 -36.62 -26.03 22.94
CA GLN A 815 -36.80 -27.29 23.69
C GLN A 815 -35.57 -28.19 23.49
N ARG A 816 -35.05 -28.35 22.30
CA ARG A 816 -33.86 -29.15 22.00
C ARG A 816 -32.61 -28.56 22.66
N CYS A 817 -32.51 -27.22 22.76
CA CYS A 817 -31.37 -26.55 23.39
C CYS A 817 -31.40 -26.74 24.93
N THR A 818 -32.58 -26.76 25.55
CA THR A 818 -32.74 -26.91 27.01
C THR A 818 -32.38 -28.34 27.46
N GLU A 819 -32.63 -29.35 26.64
CA GLU A 819 -32.32 -30.74 26.92
C GLU A 819 -30.80 -31.04 27.05
N VAL A 820 -29.93 -30.19 26.49
CA VAL A 820 -28.47 -30.47 26.35
C VAL A 820 -27.58 -29.54 27.17
N GLU A 821 -28.07 -28.58 27.94
CA GLU A 821 -27.32 -27.62 28.76
C GLU A 821 -26.22 -26.83 28.03
N SER A 822 -26.26 -26.75 26.70
CA SER A 822 -25.19 -26.19 25.88
C SER A 822 -25.43 -24.73 25.43
N GLY A 823 -26.53 -24.11 25.82
CA GLY A 823 -26.87 -22.73 25.59
C GLY A 823 -26.93 -22.35 24.07
N GLY A 824 -26.61 -21.11 23.74
CA GLY A 824 -26.75 -20.54 22.41
C GLY A 824 -25.91 -21.22 21.29
N ARG A 825 -24.83 -21.94 21.62
CA ARG A 825 -24.05 -22.72 20.62
C ARG A 825 -24.87 -23.86 20.00
N MET A 826 -25.82 -24.41 20.77
CA MET A 826 -26.68 -25.48 20.29
C MET A 826 -27.70 -25.00 19.26
N VAL A 827 -28.14 -23.74 19.35
CA VAL A 827 -29.03 -23.12 18.34
C VAL A 827 -28.39 -23.17 16.97
N ASP A 828 -27.13 -22.75 16.86
CA ASP A 828 -26.40 -22.75 15.59
C ASP A 828 -26.17 -24.18 15.08
N ALA A 829 -25.81 -25.11 15.96
CA ALA A 829 -25.64 -26.52 15.61
C ALA A 829 -26.94 -27.16 15.10
N ILE A 830 -28.09 -26.87 15.73
CA ILE A 830 -29.39 -27.40 15.29
C ILE A 830 -29.73 -26.81 13.91
N LEU A 831 -29.62 -25.51 13.72
CA LEU A 831 -29.89 -24.86 12.45
C LEU A 831 -29.03 -25.43 11.32
N THR A 832 -27.72 -25.55 11.58
CA THR A 832 -26.74 -26.01 10.59
C THR A 832 -26.90 -27.48 10.24
N ASN A 833 -27.24 -28.33 11.20
CA ASN A 833 -27.29 -29.80 10.98
C ASN A 833 -28.68 -30.32 10.62
N THR A 834 -29.75 -29.53 10.84
CA THR A 834 -31.12 -30.01 10.55
C THR A 834 -31.84 -29.15 9.53
N LEU A 835 -31.99 -27.83 9.76
CA LEU A 835 -32.83 -26.96 8.94
C LEU A 835 -32.14 -26.56 7.62
N LEU A 836 -30.90 -26.06 7.69
CA LEU A 836 -30.16 -25.59 6.52
C LEU A 836 -29.95 -26.69 5.46
N PRO A 837 -29.57 -27.94 5.80
CA PRO A 837 -29.43 -29.00 4.81
C PRO A 837 -30.75 -29.31 4.08
N GLN A 838 -31.89 -29.33 4.75
CA GLN A 838 -33.20 -29.55 4.13
C GLN A 838 -33.54 -28.43 3.12
N MET A 839 -33.36 -27.18 3.53
CA MET A 839 -33.57 -26.03 2.67
C MET A 839 -32.60 -26.06 1.46
N SER A 840 -31.35 -26.34 1.69
CA SER A 840 -30.33 -26.40 0.63
C SER A 840 -30.63 -27.50 -0.39
N GLN A 841 -31.08 -28.65 0.05
CA GLN A 841 -31.43 -29.76 -0.85
C GLN A 841 -32.57 -29.37 -1.78
N ILE A 842 -33.60 -28.69 -1.27
CA ILE A 842 -34.74 -28.24 -2.07
C ILE A 842 -34.32 -27.16 -3.08
N LEU A 843 -33.54 -26.16 -2.64
CA LEU A 843 -33.02 -25.10 -3.50
C LEU A 843 -32.12 -25.64 -4.63
N LEU A 844 -31.22 -26.58 -4.32
CA LEU A 844 -30.36 -27.20 -5.32
C LEU A 844 -31.16 -28.09 -6.30
N THR A 845 -32.24 -28.75 -5.83
CA THR A 845 -33.12 -29.52 -6.69
C THR A 845 -33.92 -28.61 -7.62
N ALA A 846 -34.40 -27.48 -7.13
CA ALA A 846 -35.09 -26.46 -7.92
C ALA A 846 -34.18 -25.86 -9.00
N SER A 847 -32.94 -25.54 -8.66
CA SER A 847 -31.94 -25.04 -9.63
C SER A 847 -31.67 -26.03 -10.77
N ARG A 848 -31.91 -27.34 -10.54
CA ARG A 848 -31.76 -28.37 -11.57
C ARG A 848 -33.00 -28.49 -12.46
N SER A 849 -34.22 -28.16 -11.94
CA SER A 849 -35.49 -28.25 -12.66
C SER A 849 -35.95 -26.91 -13.23
N ASP A 850 -35.15 -25.84 -13.13
CA ASP A 850 -35.52 -24.46 -13.56
C ASP A 850 -36.78 -23.92 -12.86
N GLU A 851 -37.13 -24.45 -11.69
CA GLU A 851 -38.22 -23.95 -10.87
C GLU A 851 -37.74 -22.75 -10.02
N GLN A 852 -38.43 -21.63 -10.12
CA GLN A 852 -38.13 -20.44 -9.31
C GLN A 852 -39.12 -20.35 -8.16
N TYR A 853 -38.58 -20.42 -6.93
CA TYR A 853 -39.38 -20.21 -5.73
C TYR A 853 -39.23 -18.74 -5.26
N ARG A 854 -40.36 -18.14 -4.82
CA ARG A 854 -40.39 -16.77 -4.29
C ARG A 854 -40.69 -16.71 -2.80
N ARG A 855 -41.31 -17.75 -2.27
CA ARG A 855 -41.67 -17.81 -0.84
C ARG A 855 -41.24 -19.13 -0.24
N LEU A 856 -40.83 -19.07 1.02
CA LEU A 856 -40.54 -20.21 1.86
C LEU A 856 -41.32 -20.06 3.18
N HIS A 857 -42.12 -21.04 3.52
CA HIS A 857 -42.76 -21.16 4.82
C HIS A 857 -42.25 -22.38 5.54
N VAL A 858 -41.75 -22.20 6.78
CA VAL A 858 -41.17 -23.27 7.62
C VAL A 858 -42.06 -23.49 8.84
N THR A 859 -42.51 -24.71 9.01
CA THR A 859 -43.32 -25.14 10.16
C THR A 859 -42.67 -26.32 10.87
N CYS A 860 -43.10 -26.64 12.08
CA CYS A 860 -42.67 -27.81 12.81
C CYS A 860 -43.91 -28.67 13.19
N GLU A 861 -43.94 -29.93 12.72
CA GLU A 861 -44.96 -30.91 13.08
C GLU A 861 -44.30 -32.17 13.65
N GLN A 862 -44.79 -32.66 14.77
CA GLN A 862 -44.29 -33.87 15.45
C GLN A 862 -42.78 -33.87 15.74
N GLY A 863 -42.20 -32.67 15.90
CA GLY A 863 -40.73 -32.51 16.18
C GLY A 863 -39.85 -32.49 14.93
N GLU A 864 -40.40 -32.58 13.72
CA GLU A 864 -39.67 -32.45 12.45
C GLU A 864 -39.99 -31.12 11.74
N PHE A 865 -38.99 -30.56 11.09
CA PHE A 865 -39.12 -29.31 10.34
C PHE A 865 -39.64 -29.59 8.93
N HIS A 866 -40.62 -28.86 8.52
CA HIS A 866 -41.25 -28.94 7.19
C HIS A 866 -41.03 -27.62 6.46
N CYS A 867 -40.31 -27.69 5.35
CA CYS A 867 -40.02 -26.54 4.48
C CYS A 867 -40.95 -26.58 3.24
N GLN A 868 -41.83 -25.60 3.12
CA GLN A 868 -42.77 -25.46 2.00
C GLN A 868 -42.32 -24.29 1.13
N PHE A 869 -41.84 -24.60 -0.06
CA PHE A 869 -41.49 -23.61 -1.06
C PHE A 869 -42.69 -23.35 -2.01
N ALA A 870 -42.95 -22.08 -2.32
CA ALA A 870 -43.95 -21.66 -3.27
C ALA A 870 -43.33 -20.74 -4.34
N ALA A 871 -43.83 -20.86 -5.57
CA ALA A 871 -43.40 -20.08 -6.73
C ALA A 871 -43.71 -18.59 -6.61
#